data_89be12fb67c51d3aaf1caad5d681d602
#
_entry.id   89be12fb67c51d3aaf1caad5d681d602
#
_cell.length_a   1.000
_cell.length_b   1.000
_cell.length_c   1.000
_cell.angle_alpha   90.00
_cell.angle_beta   90.00
_cell.angle_gamma   90.00
#
_symmetry.space_group_name_H-M   'P 1'
#
loop_
_entity.id
_entity.type
_entity.pdbx_description
1 polymer ?
#
loop_
_entity_poly.entity_id
_entity_poly.type
_entity_poly.pdbx_seq_one_letter_code
_entity_poly.pdbx_strand_id
1 'polypeptide(L)'
;MIPNNYVEKIYAGYLGMNIGIRLGAPVEPTIWTYERIQNTYGEITGYVKDFKNFAADDDANGPYYFLRALYDDAVDRDITPNDVARAWLNYSREGIGMFWWGGYGVSTEHTAYINLKKGISAPQSGSIEQNGQIIAEQIGGQIFIDTWGLVNPCNPKKAADFGEAAARVSHDGEGVLGARFFCAAISKAFETANIEDIIEAGLAEIPSDSLYAQVARAVLAFHEQHPDDFRACRAMLERDWGYDKYTGVCHIIPNAGVCVLSMIYGQGDFNLTVEIATMCGWDTDCNAGNVGTVLGVACGLSGIGEHYRAPINDGIVMSGISGYLNILDIPTYAKELAILGYRLANVPCPPELLDNKENEIHFDFELPGSTHNIRVSDPFFCRVKHSTEQAYQGSGSLEVLFDRMTRGESSKVFYKSFYTRDDFNDERYSPTFSPKAYSGQTVSMKIYLDQWGGNAPMTIAPYVRLAKSKRDLVQGYRKLVNEQWIDVEFVIPDTEGELIDEVGIVLESDSTRKPKSLGRIFIDEFQIYGSAAYTIDFHKQAMSFGCVTPFAHNQGAWSLVDGSMYVMTAEPSESYAGNYFATDYSVEVTLNPQSGDSHLVAIRAQGAMRGYHAGLDGKDQVSLYANDFGYKKLASCTYPWKLNQEYDIKVTADGSTLTLSINGEQLLQHEDDAWSYGMYGVSTLGAARTNYRKLTITEL
;
A
#
# COMPACT_ATOMS: atom_id res chain seq x y z
N MET A 1 12.32 -5.25 -24.67
CA MET A 1 13.14 -6.29 -23.97
C MET A 1 13.24 -5.85 -22.51
N ILE A 2 13.02 -6.76 -21.55
CA ILE A 2 13.14 -6.40 -20.11
C ILE A 2 14.61 -6.18 -19.77
N PRO A 3 15.00 -5.04 -19.13
CA PRO A 3 16.40 -4.78 -18.78
C PRO A 3 16.88 -5.68 -17.61
N ASN A 4 18.19 -5.94 -17.54
CA ASN A 4 18.75 -6.81 -16.50
C ASN A 4 18.57 -6.27 -15.07
N ASN A 5 18.51 -4.96 -14.91
CA ASN A 5 18.30 -4.28 -13.62
C ASN A 5 16.83 -3.84 -13.44
N TYR A 6 15.90 -4.62 -13.98
CA TYR A 6 14.47 -4.26 -14.02
C TYR A 6 13.88 -4.03 -12.62
N VAL A 7 14.11 -4.99 -11.70
CA VAL A 7 13.59 -4.88 -10.32
C VAL A 7 14.13 -3.65 -9.60
N GLU A 8 15.44 -3.39 -9.73
CA GLU A 8 16.07 -2.21 -9.13
C GLU A 8 15.49 -0.89 -9.67
N LYS A 9 15.21 -0.84 -10.97
CA LYS A 9 14.59 0.32 -11.61
C LYS A 9 13.13 0.51 -11.20
N ILE A 10 12.37 -0.58 -11.05
CA ILE A 10 11.01 -0.51 -10.48
C ILE A 10 11.08 0.03 -9.05
N TYR A 11 11.97 -0.53 -8.24
CA TYR A 11 12.14 -0.09 -6.85
C TYR A 11 12.47 1.41 -6.78
N ALA A 12 13.43 1.87 -7.59
CA ALA A 12 13.78 3.29 -7.67
C ALA A 12 12.62 4.16 -8.16
N GLY A 13 11.87 3.72 -9.17
CA GLY A 13 10.70 4.43 -9.69
C GLY A 13 9.56 4.54 -8.68
N TYR A 14 9.18 3.43 -8.05
CA TYR A 14 8.10 3.42 -7.06
C TYR A 14 8.48 4.19 -5.78
N LEU A 15 9.73 4.08 -5.34
CA LEU A 15 10.27 4.89 -4.25
C LEU A 15 10.27 6.38 -4.63
N GLY A 16 10.70 6.70 -5.86
CA GLY A 16 10.72 8.06 -6.39
C GLY A 16 9.33 8.70 -6.44
N MET A 17 8.30 7.94 -6.85
CA MET A 17 6.91 8.34 -6.78
C MET A 17 6.53 8.80 -5.36
N ASN A 18 6.75 7.92 -4.38
CA ASN A 18 6.39 8.21 -2.99
C ASN A 18 7.19 9.36 -2.37
N ILE A 19 8.45 9.54 -2.77
CA ILE A 19 9.25 10.72 -2.38
C ILE A 19 8.61 11.99 -2.92
N GLY A 20 8.29 12.03 -4.22
CA GLY A 20 7.68 13.19 -4.85
C GLY A 20 6.35 13.57 -4.20
N ILE A 21 5.46 12.59 -4.04
CA ILE A 21 4.17 12.76 -3.36
C ILE A 21 4.36 13.37 -1.96
N ARG A 22 5.23 12.79 -1.14
CA ARG A 22 5.43 13.27 0.25
C ARG A 22 6.18 14.59 0.35
N LEU A 23 6.95 14.97 -0.67
CA LEU A 23 7.57 16.29 -0.76
C LEU A 23 6.53 17.35 -1.11
N GLY A 24 5.64 17.06 -2.07
CA GLY A 24 4.62 17.98 -2.56
C GLY A 24 3.41 18.15 -1.63
N ALA A 25 2.93 17.08 -1.01
CA ALA A 25 1.69 17.05 -0.23
C ALA A 25 1.52 18.15 0.84
N PRO A 26 2.56 18.61 1.57
CA PRO A 26 2.38 19.71 2.55
C PRO A 26 2.02 21.07 1.93
N VAL A 27 2.32 21.27 0.66
CA VAL A 27 2.11 22.54 -0.07
C VAL A 27 1.11 22.42 -1.23
N GLU A 28 0.43 21.27 -1.37
CA GLU A 28 -0.65 21.04 -2.35
C GLU A 28 -1.91 21.88 -2.07
N PRO A 29 -2.40 22.04 -0.81
CA PRO A 29 -3.64 22.80 -0.59
C PRO A 29 -3.62 24.17 -1.24
N THR A 30 -4.72 24.55 -1.89
CA THR A 30 -4.85 25.78 -2.72
C THR A 30 -4.47 27.09 -2.02
N ILE A 31 -4.37 27.09 -0.69
CA ILE A 31 -3.83 28.19 0.10
C ILE A 31 -2.33 28.44 -0.19
N TRP A 32 -1.60 27.43 -0.67
CA TRP A 32 -0.21 27.51 -1.05
C TRP A 32 -0.06 27.93 -2.51
N THR A 33 -0.18 29.23 -2.77
CA THR A 33 0.15 29.77 -4.09
C THR A 33 1.66 29.71 -4.35
N TYR A 34 2.06 29.78 -5.62
CA TYR A 34 3.47 29.83 -6.01
C TYR A 34 4.27 30.88 -5.20
N GLU A 35 3.73 32.11 -5.09
CA GLU A 35 4.38 33.19 -4.34
C GLU A 35 4.47 32.88 -2.85
N ARG A 36 3.47 32.21 -2.27
CA ARG A 36 3.49 31.81 -0.86
C ARG A 36 4.54 30.75 -0.60
N ILE A 37 4.66 29.75 -1.46
CA ILE A 37 5.72 28.73 -1.39
C ILE A 37 7.08 29.41 -1.45
N GLN A 38 7.30 30.24 -2.45
CA GLN A 38 8.55 30.98 -2.64
C GLN A 38 8.89 31.88 -1.45
N ASN A 39 7.93 32.62 -0.92
CA ASN A 39 8.16 33.53 0.21
C ASN A 39 8.35 32.81 1.54
N THR A 40 7.82 31.58 1.69
CA THR A 40 7.90 30.82 2.95
C THR A 40 9.13 29.93 3.00
N TYR A 41 9.41 29.22 1.91
CA TYR A 41 10.47 28.21 1.87
C TYR A 41 11.67 28.63 1.00
N GLY A 42 11.46 29.50 -0.01
CA GLY A 42 12.49 29.84 -0.99
C GLY A 42 12.83 28.66 -1.87
N GLU A 43 14.05 28.15 -1.74
CA GLU A 43 14.49 26.90 -2.38
C GLU A 43 14.13 25.71 -1.47
N ILE A 44 13.36 24.75 -2.01
CA ILE A 44 13.03 23.50 -1.32
C ILE A 44 14.08 22.47 -1.73
N THR A 45 14.83 21.97 -0.74
CA THR A 45 15.90 20.97 -0.94
C THR A 45 15.77 19.81 0.06
N GLY A 46 14.56 19.54 0.52
CA GLY A 46 14.23 18.48 1.48
C GLY A 46 12.79 18.57 1.92
N TYR A 47 12.31 17.60 2.67
CA TYR A 47 10.95 17.61 3.20
C TYR A 47 10.70 18.87 4.05
N VAL A 48 9.63 19.59 3.75
CA VAL A 48 9.21 20.80 4.49
C VAL A 48 8.43 20.45 5.77
N LYS A 49 8.19 19.16 6.00
CA LYS A 49 7.51 18.63 7.19
C LYS A 49 8.13 17.29 7.59
N ASP A 50 8.30 17.07 8.90
CA ASP A 50 8.72 15.78 9.44
C ASP A 50 7.51 14.83 9.51
N PHE A 51 7.69 13.59 9.05
CA PHE A 51 6.69 12.54 9.10
C PHE A 51 7.11 11.44 10.09
N LYS A 52 6.18 11.00 10.94
CA LYS A 52 6.39 9.80 11.78
C LYS A 52 6.39 8.53 10.94
N ASN A 53 5.45 8.45 10.01
CA ASN A 53 5.31 7.38 9.01
C ASN A 53 4.70 7.98 7.75
N PHE A 54 4.99 7.36 6.61
CA PHE A 54 4.44 7.77 5.31
C PHE A 54 3.10 7.09 5.09
N ALA A 55 2.03 7.91 5.02
CA ALA A 55 0.68 7.48 4.65
C ALA A 55 0.40 7.89 3.20
N ALA A 56 -0.12 6.96 2.42
CA ALA A 56 -0.55 7.21 1.05
C ALA A 56 -1.72 8.20 1.01
N ASP A 57 -1.69 9.06 0.00
CA ASP A 57 -2.85 9.78 -0.52
C ASP A 57 -3.44 9.03 -1.72
N ASP A 58 -4.24 9.69 -2.55
CA ASP A 58 -4.81 9.09 -3.75
C ASP A 58 -3.73 8.77 -4.79
N ASP A 59 -2.70 9.60 -4.93
CA ASP A 59 -1.57 9.38 -5.84
C ASP A 59 -0.84 8.05 -5.63
N ALA A 60 -0.76 7.57 -4.40
CA ALA A 60 -0.13 6.29 -4.08
C ALA A 60 -1.14 5.15 -3.98
N ASN A 61 -2.36 5.40 -3.48
CA ASN A 61 -3.40 4.37 -3.36
C ASN A 61 -3.90 3.89 -4.73
N GLY A 62 -4.14 4.80 -5.67
CA GLY A 62 -4.64 4.47 -7.00
C GLY A 62 -3.73 3.53 -7.77
N PRO A 63 -2.45 3.86 -7.99
CA PRO A 63 -1.49 2.98 -8.66
C PRO A 63 -1.38 1.59 -8.03
N TYR A 64 -1.46 1.50 -6.71
CA TYR A 64 -1.37 0.23 -5.99
C TYR A 64 -2.62 -0.65 -6.17
N TYR A 65 -3.80 -0.09 -5.85
CA TYR A 65 -5.03 -0.90 -5.82
C TYR A 65 -5.66 -1.12 -7.18
N PHE A 66 -5.58 -0.15 -8.11
CA PHE A 66 -6.24 -0.29 -9.40
C PHE A 66 -5.48 -1.24 -10.33
N LEU A 67 -4.15 -1.34 -10.16
CA LEU A 67 -3.32 -2.34 -10.85
C LEU A 67 -3.74 -3.78 -10.53
N ARG A 68 -4.39 -4.02 -9.38
CA ARG A 68 -4.87 -5.35 -9.01
C ARG A 68 -5.86 -5.95 -10.00
N ALA A 69 -6.46 -5.14 -10.87
CA ALA A 69 -7.22 -5.64 -12.02
C ALA A 69 -6.43 -6.63 -12.89
N LEU A 70 -5.10 -6.52 -12.96
CA LEU A 70 -4.24 -7.47 -13.67
C LEU A 70 -4.06 -8.80 -12.93
N TYR A 71 -4.24 -8.82 -11.63
CA TYR A 71 -4.22 -10.05 -10.82
C TYR A 71 -5.60 -10.72 -10.81
N ASP A 72 -6.66 -9.93 -10.75
CA ASP A 72 -8.01 -10.38 -10.47
C ASP A 72 -8.84 -10.72 -11.71
N ASP A 73 -8.77 -9.88 -12.75
CA ASP A 73 -9.70 -9.94 -13.90
C ASP A 73 -8.99 -10.12 -15.24
N ALA A 74 -7.78 -9.63 -15.42
CA ALA A 74 -7.06 -9.63 -16.68
C ALA A 74 -5.71 -10.38 -16.63
N VAL A 75 -5.70 -11.57 -16.00
CA VAL A 75 -4.48 -12.36 -15.74
C VAL A 75 -3.70 -12.69 -17.02
N ASP A 76 -4.41 -13.11 -18.09
CA ASP A 76 -3.80 -13.63 -19.31
C ASP A 76 -4.26 -12.88 -20.58
N ARG A 77 -4.75 -11.65 -20.43
CA ARG A 77 -5.24 -10.83 -21.55
C ARG A 77 -4.95 -9.36 -21.35
N ASP A 78 -5.16 -8.57 -22.41
CA ASP A 78 -5.09 -7.12 -22.31
C ASP A 78 -6.20 -6.57 -21.39
N ILE A 79 -5.82 -5.54 -20.63
CA ILE A 79 -6.70 -4.87 -19.68
C ILE A 79 -7.79 -4.04 -20.40
N THR A 80 -8.96 -3.99 -19.82
CA THR A 80 -10.05 -3.11 -20.27
C THR A 80 -10.43 -2.12 -19.16
N PRO A 81 -11.03 -0.95 -19.50
CA PRO A 81 -11.52 -0.01 -18.49
C PRO A 81 -12.47 -0.66 -17.47
N ASN A 82 -13.27 -1.63 -17.88
CA ASN A 82 -14.20 -2.30 -16.99
C ASN A 82 -13.51 -3.23 -15.97
N ASP A 83 -12.38 -3.83 -16.32
CA ASP A 83 -11.58 -4.62 -15.38
C ASP A 83 -11.02 -3.73 -14.27
N VAL A 84 -10.51 -2.56 -14.63
CA VAL A 84 -10.02 -1.57 -13.64
C VAL A 84 -11.18 -1.03 -12.80
N ALA A 85 -12.34 -0.77 -13.39
CA ALA A 85 -13.54 -0.35 -12.66
C ALA A 85 -13.98 -1.39 -11.61
N ARG A 86 -13.82 -2.69 -11.88
CA ARG A 86 -14.06 -3.74 -10.89
C ARG A 86 -13.09 -3.63 -9.71
N ALA A 87 -11.81 -3.36 -9.97
CA ALA A 87 -10.85 -3.11 -8.89
C ALA A 87 -11.23 -1.87 -8.04
N TRP A 88 -11.69 -0.78 -8.66
CA TRP A 88 -12.20 0.38 -7.93
C TRP A 88 -13.31 0.00 -6.93
N LEU A 89 -14.32 -0.75 -7.39
CA LEU A 89 -15.44 -1.20 -6.55
C LEU A 89 -15.02 -2.20 -5.48
N ASN A 90 -14.04 -3.06 -5.79
CA ASN A 90 -13.62 -4.14 -4.89
C ASN A 90 -12.71 -3.67 -3.75
N TYR A 91 -11.84 -2.68 -4.01
CA TYR A 91 -10.81 -2.27 -3.03
C TYR A 91 -11.14 -0.98 -2.30
N SER A 92 -12.09 -0.17 -2.77
CA SER A 92 -12.48 1.07 -2.11
C SER A 92 -13.50 0.82 -0.99
N ARG A 93 -13.38 1.59 0.09
CA ARG A 93 -14.42 1.77 1.10
C ARG A 93 -15.21 3.03 0.73
N GLU A 94 -16.52 2.95 0.64
CA GLU A 94 -17.34 4.09 0.21
C GLU A 94 -17.25 5.27 1.19
N GLY A 95 -16.77 6.40 0.69
CA GLY A 95 -16.60 7.64 1.47
C GLY A 95 -15.36 7.69 2.34
N ILE A 96 -14.48 6.68 2.32
CA ILE A 96 -13.31 6.58 3.21
C ILE A 96 -12.10 6.03 2.43
N GLY A 97 -10.94 6.68 2.58
CA GLY A 97 -9.70 6.20 2.00
C GLY A 97 -9.65 6.30 0.48
N MET A 98 -8.71 5.62 -0.14
CA MET A 98 -8.47 5.40 -1.55
C MET A 98 -8.20 6.67 -2.36
N PHE A 99 -9.18 7.58 -2.49
CA PHE A 99 -9.14 8.81 -3.28
C PHE A 99 -9.97 9.92 -2.63
N TRP A 100 -9.95 11.12 -3.24
CA TRP A 100 -10.66 12.26 -2.70
C TRP A 100 -12.19 12.16 -2.86
N TRP A 101 -12.90 12.09 -1.72
CA TRP A 101 -14.37 12.00 -1.65
C TRP A 101 -15.03 13.40 -1.61
N GLY A 102 -14.64 14.27 -2.54
CA GLY A 102 -15.07 15.68 -2.58
C GLY A 102 -16.53 15.94 -3.00
N GLY A 103 -17.26 14.90 -3.38
CA GLY A 103 -18.66 14.99 -3.79
C GLY A 103 -18.91 14.70 -5.27
N TYR A 104 -20.14 14.25 -5.57
CA TYR A 104 -20.58 14.00 -6.94
C TYR A 104 -20.62 15.31 -7.74
N GLY A 105 -20.01 15.34 -8.91
CA GLY A 105 -19.88 16.54 -9.75
C GLY A 105 -18.84 17.55 -9.25
N VAL A 106 -18.00 17.18 -8.26
CA VAL A 106 -16.90 17.98 -7.72
C VAL A 106 -15.58 17.20 -7.82
N SER A 107 -15.48 16.03 -7.19
CA SER A 107 -14.37 15.09 -7.37
C SER A 107 -14.64 14.19 -8.56
N THR A 108 -13.67 14.04 -9.43
CA THR A 108 -13.75 13.16 -10.61
C THR A 108 -13.89 11.70 -10.18
N GLU A 109 -13.09 11.29 -9.20
CA GLU A 109 -13.04 9.93 -8.66
C GLU A 109 -14.34 9.57 -7.96
N HIS A 110 -14.83 10.43 -7.07
CA HIS A 110 -16.11 10.23 -6.39
C HIS A 110 -17.26 10.15 -7.38
N THR A 111 -17.25 11.00 -8.42
CA THR A 111 -18.27 11.00 -9.48
C THR A 111 -18.26 9.68 -10.24
N ALA A 112 -17.09 9.21 -10.69
CA ALA A 112 -16.94 7.94 -11.39
C ALA A 112 -17.36 6.75 -10.51
N TYR A 113 -16.93 6.71 -9.24
CA TYR A 113 -17.30 5.65 -8.29
C TYR A 113 -18.84 5.55 -8.12
N ILE A 114 -19.52 6.68 -7.93
CA ILE A 114 -20.98 6.70 -7.83
C ILE A 114 -21.66 6.28 -9.14
N ASN A 115 -21.11 6.66 -10.28
CA ASN A 115 -21.59 6.18 -11.58
C ASN A 115 -21.48 4.66 -11.69
N LEU A 116 -20.35 4.08 -11.33
CA LEU A 116 -20.15 2.62 -11.28
C LEU A 116 -21.15 1.95 -10.34
N LYS A 117 -21.36 2.49 -9.14
CA LYS A 117 -22.35 1.99 -8.16
C LYS A 117 -23.78 2.04 -8.70
N LYS A 118 -24.10 2.98 -9.58
CA LYS A 118 -25.40 3.08 -10.28
C LYS A 118 -25.50 2.20 -11.52
N GLY A 119 -24.46 1.40 -11.84
CA GLY A 119 -24.44 0.49 -12.98
C GLY A 119 -24.02 1.15 -14.29
N ILE A 120 -23.47 2.36 -14.27
CA ILE A 120 -22.85 2.99 -15.45
C ILE A 120 -21.43 2.44 -15.54
N SER A 121 -21.19 1.54 -16.48
CA SER A 121 -19.89 0.88 -16.66
C SER A 121 -18.83 1.80 -17.25
N ALA A 122 -17.54 1.48 -17.02
CA ALA A 122 -16.46 2.14 -17.72
C ALA A 122 -16.40 1.72 -19.21
N PRO A 123 -16.04 2.62 -20.13
CA PRO A 123 -15.53 3.98 -19.93
C PRO A 123 -16.61 5.06 -19.72
N GLN A 124 -17.90 4.73 -19.84
CA GLN A 124 -18.99 5.69 -19.72
C GLN A 124 -18.99 6.40 -18.35
N SER A 125 -18.59 5.69 -17.27
CA SER A 125 -18.54 6.24 -15.91
C SER A 125 -17.66 7.50 -15.76
N GLY A 126 -16.61 7.63 -16.58
CA GLY A 126 -15.65 8.75 -16.58
C GLY A 126 -15.81 9.72 -17.76
N SER A 127 -16.73 9.46 -18.70
CA SER A 127 -16.78 10.18 -19.95
C SER A 127 -17.21 11.65 -19.82
N ILE A 128 -16.75 12.49 -20.74
CA ILE A 128 -17.18 13.90 -20.89
C ILE A 128 -18.69 13.97 -21.10
N GLU A 129 -19.27 13.03 -21.87
CA GLU A 129 -20.72 12.98 -22.09
C GLU A 129 -21.50 12.80 -20.78
N GLN A 130 -21.00 11.96 -19.86
CA GLN A 130 -21.66 11.66 -18.59
C GLN A 130 -21.44 12.74 -17.53
N ASN A 131 -20.22 13.29 -17.43
CA ASN A 131 -19.77 14.08 -16.28
C ASN A 131 -19.48 15.54 -16.62
N GLY A 132 -19.36 15.88 -17.92
CA GLY A 132 -18.89 17.17 -18.40
C GLY A 132 -17.35 17.28 -18.44
N GLN A 133 -16.86 18.17 -19.28
CA GLN A 133 -15.43 18.32 -19.59
C GLN A 133 -14.60 18.67 -18.36
N ILE A 134 -15.06 19.60 -17.52
CA ILE A 134 -14.30 20.07 -16.34
C ILE A 134 -14.03 18.90 -15.38
N ILE A 135 -14.98 17.99 -15.18
CA ILE A 135 -14.81 16.84 -14.29
C ILE A 135 -13.93 15.78 -14.95
N ALA A 136 -14.08 15.55 -16.25
CA ALA A 136 -13.36 14.48 -16.95
C ALA A 136 -11.89 14.81 -17.24
N GLU A 137 -11.48 16.07 -17.22
CA GLU A 137 -10.12 16.52 -17.58
C GLU A 137 -9.29 17.02 -16.37
N GLN A 138 -9.52 16.45 -15.17
CA GLN A 138 -8.68 16.68 -14.01
C GLN A 138 -7.45 15.76 -14.05
N ILE A 139 -6.46 16.01 -13.16
CA ILE A 139 -5.16 15.31 -13.17
C ILE A 139 -5.25 13.84 -12.74
N GLY A 140 -6.29 13.42 -12.03
CA GLY A 140 -6.45 12.06 -11.52
C GLY A 140 -6.24 10.95 -12.55
N GLY A 141 -6.56 11.21 -13.83
CA GLY A 141 -6.26 10.27 -14.92
C GLY A 141 -4.77 10.00 -15.12
N GLN A 142 -3.93 10.96 -14.81
CA GLN A 142 -2.47 10.88 -14.93
C GLN A 142 -1.80 10.27 -13.69
N ILE A 143 -2.34 10.47 -12.48
CA ILE A 143 -1.69 10.01 -11.24
C ILE A 143 -1.97 8.54 -10.91
N PHE A 144 -3.05 7.95 -11.38
CA PHE A 144 -3.38 6.56 -11.05
C PHE A 144 -2.69 5.52 -11.95
N ILE A 145 -1.63 5.92 -12.69
CA ILE A 145 -1.10 5.10 -13.80
C ILE A 145 0.38 4.74 -13.67
N ASP A 146 1.12 5.23 -12.70
CA ASP A 146 2.57 5.04 -12.65
C ASP A 146 2.98 3.57 -12.68
N THR A 147 2.29 2.73 -11.93
CA THR A 147 2.54 1.28 -11.92
C THR A 147 2.24 0.61 -13.27
N TRP A 148 1.31 1.14 -14.06
CA TRP A 148 1.03 0.64 -15.41
C TRP A 148 2.20 0.90 -16.38
N GLY A 149 2.90 2.01 -16.19
CA GLY A 149 4.18 2.28 -16.85
C GLY A 149 5.29 1.34 -16.39
N LEU A 150 5.40 1.13 -15.06
CA LEU A 150 6.44 0.29 -14.46
C LEU A 150 6.36 -1.18 -14.90
N VAL A 151 5.16 -1.75 -15.08
CA VAL A 151 4.99 -3.16 -15.49
C VAL A 151 5.08 -3.38 -17.00
N ASN A 152 5.29 -2.32 -17.79
CA ASN A 152 5.45 -2.38 -19.24
C ASN A 152 6.80 -1.77 -19.69
N PRO A 153 7.97 -2.28 -19.21
CA PRO A 153 9.26 -1.68 -19.51
C PRO A 153 9.60 -1.75 -20.99
N CYS A 154 10.26 -0.71 -21.52
CA CYS A 154 10.76 -0.65 -22.91
C CYS A 154 9.67 -0.90 -23.97
N ASN A 155 8.44 -0.58 -23.67
CA ASN A 155 7.29 -0.68 -24.60
C ASN A 155 6.30 0.47 -24.40
N PRO A 156 6.69 1.73 -24.78
CA PRO A 156 5.91 2.93 -24.55
C PRO A 156 4.46 2.82 -25.05
N LYS A 157 4.25 2.21 -26.23
CA LYS A 157 2.91 2.04 -26.79
C LYS A 157 2.02 1.18 -25.90
N LYS A 158 2.48 0.00 -25.47
CA LYS A 158 1.68 -0.89 -24.61
C LYS A 158 1.42 -0.24 -23.25
N ALA A 159 2.42 0.45 -22.70
CA ALA A 159 2.28 1.20 -21.45
C ALA A 159 1.20 2.29 -21.60
N ALA A 160 1.21 3.07 -22.68
CA ALA A 160 0.21 4.08 -22.98
C ALA A 160 -1.20 3.49 -23.11
N ASP A 161 -1.35 2.37 -23.83
CA ASP A 161 -2.65 1.70 -24.01
C ASP A 161 -3.22 1.17 -22.66
N PHE A 162 -2.34 0.69 -21.76
CA PHE A 162 -2.74 0.26 -20.42
C PHE A 162 -3.11 1.44 -19.53
N GLY A 163 -2.32 2.53 -19.55
CA GLY A 163 -2.64 3.77 -18.85
C GLY A 163 -3.98 4.37 -19.33
N GLU A 164 -4.23 4.36 -20.63
CA GLU A 164 -5.54 4.77 -21.18
C GLU A 164 -6.68 3.94 -20.59
N ALA A 165 -6.56 2.60 -20.58
CA ALA A 165 -7.60 1.72 -20.07
C ALA A 165 -7.87 2.02 -18.57
N ALA A 166 -6.82 2.27 -17.77
CA ALA A 166 -6.95 2.63 -16.39
C ALA A 166 -7.61 4.01 -16.17
N ALA A 167 -7.17 5.03 -16.90
CA ALA A 167 -7.70 6.38 -16.78
C ALA A 167 -9.16 6.49 -17.20
N ARG A 168 -9.61 5.72 -18.20
CA ARG A 168 -10.99 5.76 -18.72
C ARG A 168 -12.06 5.27 -17.75
N VAL A 169 -11.70 4.83 -16.57
CA VAL A 169 -12.67 4.55 -15.51
C VAL A 169 -13.33 5.85 -15.03
N SER A 170 -12.54 6.91 -14.91
CA SER A 170 -12.93 8.18 -14.28
C SER A 170 -12.73 9.41 -15.16
N HIS A 171 -11.88 9.32 -16.18
CA HIS A 171 -11.45 10.45 -17.00
C HIS A 171 -11.73 10.24 -18.49
N ASP A 172 -11.67 11.36 -19.24
CA ASP A 172 -11.79 11.40 -20.69
C ASP A 172 -10.99 12.60 -21.24
N GLY A 173 -10.95 12.75 -22.58
CA GLY A 173 -10.28 13.87 -23.22
C GLY A 173 -8.80 14.01 -22.82
N GLU A 174 -8.39 15.23 -22.50
CA GLU A 174 -7.00 15.54 -22.15
C GLU A 174 -6.53 14.81 -20.86
N GLY A 175 -7.43 14.48 -19.91
CA GLY A 175 -7.11 13.70 -18.73
C GLY A 175 -6.59 12.30 -19.06
N VAL A 176 -7.12 11.66 -20.09
CA VAL A 176 -6.64 10.35 -20.58
C VAL A 176 -5.32 10.49 -21.34
N LEU A 177 -5.09 11.61 -22.02
CA LEU A 177 -3.84 11.84 -22.74
C LEU A 177 -2.66 11.99 -21.76
N GLY A 178 -2.88 12.55 -20.55
CA GLY A 178 -1.89 12.56 -19.49
C GLY A 178 -1.46 11.15 -19.08
N ALA A 179 -2.41 10.23 -18.92
CA ALA A 179 -2.11 8.84 -18.64
C ALA A 179 -1.24 8.17 -19.71
N ARG A 180 -1.61 8.36 -20.98
CA ARG A 180 -0.83 7.84 -22.12
C ARG A 180 0.60 8.38 -22.12
N PHE A 181 0.76 9.69 -21.93
CA PHE A 181 2.05 10.36 -21.90
C PHE A 181 2.96 9.82 -20.80
N PHE A 182 2.47 9.78 -19.56
CA PHE A 182 3.30 9.35 -18.43
C PHE A 182 3.61 7.86 -18.44
N CYS A 183 2.66 6.99 -18.78
CA CYS A 183 2.95 5.56 -18.93
C CYS A 183 4.01 5.30 -20.00
N ALA A 184 3.95 6.00 -21.15
CA ALA A 184 4.96 5.90 -22.18
C ALA A 184 6.32 6.44 -21.74
N ALA A 185 6.35 7.57 -21.05
CA ALA A 185 7.57 8.17 -20.48
C ALA A 185 8.24 7.24 -19.46
N ILE A 186 7.48 6.69 -18.50
CA ILE A 186 7.98 5.72 -17.51
C ILE A 186 8.55 4.48 -18.21
N SER A 187 7.82 3.94 -19.18
CA SER A 187 8.27 2.80 -19.98
C SER A 187 9.57 3.07 -20.73
N LYS A 188 9.72 4.28 -21.28
CA LYS A 188 10.94 4.71 -21.99
C LYS A 188 12.12 4.93 -21.05
N ALA A 189 11.90 5.38 -19.81
CA ALA A 189 12.94 5.59 -18.82
C ALA A 189 13.70 4.31 -18.44
N PHE A 190 13.15 3.13 -18.71
CA PHE A 190 13.88 1.87 -18.59
C PHE A 190 15.01 1.72 -19.63
N GLU A 191 14.91 2.40 -20.78
CA GLU A 191 15.88 2.31 -21.88
C GLU A 191 16.94 3.42 -21.82
N THR A 192 16.58 4.62 -21.37
CA THR A 192 17.44 5.81 -21.42
C THR A 192 17.26 6.69 -20.20
N ALA A 193 18.31 7.43 -19.84
CA ALA A 193 18.24 8.52 -18.86
C ALA A 193 18.19 9.91 -19.56
N ASN A 194 18.13 9.97 -20.89
CA ASN A 194 17.97 11.23 -21.62
C ASN A 194 16.54 11.71 -21.49
N ILE A 195 16.34 12.84 -20.82
CA ILE A 195 15.02 13.40 -20.51
C ILE A 195 14.27 13.84 -21.76
N GLU A 196 14.96 14.37 -22.76
CA GLU A 196 14.33 14.78 -24.04
C GLU A 196 13.75 13.54 -24.76
N ASP A 197 14.50 12.43 -24.84
CA ASP A 197 14.04 11.18 -25.42
C ASP A 197 12.83 10.60 -24.66
N ILE A 198 12.79 10.76 -23.33
CA ILE A 198 11.69 10.29 -22.47
C ILE A 198 10.44 11.12 -22.73
N ILE A 199 10.54 12.46 -22.76
CA ILE A 199 9.44 13.38 -23.06
C ILE A 199 8.90 13.11 -24.49
N GLU A 200 9.79 12.97 -25.47
CA GLU A 200 9.40 12.67 -26.87
C GLU A 200 8.67 11.33 -27.00
N ALA A 201 9.07 10.32 -26.24
CA ALA A 201 8.35 9.03 -26.21
C ALA A 201 6.92 9.19 -25.66
N GLY A 202 6.71 10.01 -24.64
CA GLY A 202 5.39 10.36 -24.15
C GLY A 202 4.55 11.11 -25.18
N LEU A 203 5.12 12.13 -25.83
CA LEU A 203 4.48 12.92 -26.88
C LEU A 203 4.13 12.11 -28.12
N ALA A 204 4.89 11.05 -28.43
CA ALA A 204 4.62 10.17 -29.58
C ALA A 204 3.33 9.34 -29.40
N GLU A 205 2.86 9.14 -28.16
CA GLU A 205 1.68 8.33 -27.86
C GLU A 205 0.39 9.15 -27.70
N ILE A 206 0.43 10.47 -27.96
CA ILE A 206 -0.72 11.36 -27.90
C ILE A 206 -0.88 12.15 -29.20
N PRO A 207 -2.09 12.68 -29.54
CA PRO A 207 -2.27 13.53 -30.71
C PRO A 207 -1.42 14.79 -30.63
N SER A 208 -0.70 15.10 -31.72
CA SER A 208 0.21 16.26 -31.77
C SER A 208 -0.51 17.61 -31.70
N ASP A 209 -1.80 17.64 -31.98
CA ASP A 209 -2.69 18.81 -31.93
C ASP A 209 -3.50 18.90 -30.63
N SER A 210 -3.33 17.97 -29.68
CA SER A 210 -3.95 18.04 -28.35
C SER A 210 -3.41 19.20 -27.53
N LEU A 211 -4.19 19.69 -26.57
CA LEU A 211 -3.75 20.75 -25.63
C LEU A 211 -2.58 20.29 -24.79
N TYR A 212 -2.58 19.01 -24.39
CA TYR A 212 -1.46 18.40 -23.67
C TYR A 212 -0.14 18.51 -24.45
N ALA A 213 -0.14 18.11 -25.74
CA ALA A 213 1.04 18.22 -26.59
C ALA A 213 1.44 19.68 -26.80
N GLN A 214 0.48 20.59 -26.94
CA GLN A 214 0.76 22.01 -27.13
C GLN A 214 1.43 22.64 -25.91
N VAL A 215 0.95 22.39 -24.68
CA VAL A 215 1.59 22.93 -23.46
C VAL A 215 3.00 22.34 -23.26
N ALA A 216 3.18 21.03 -23.50
CA ALA A 216 4.49 20.40 -23.43
C ALA A 216 5.48 21.02 -24.42
N ARG A 217 5.08 21.20 -25.69
CA ARG A 217 5.91 21.86 -26.70
C ARG A 217 6.19 23.32 -26.37
N ALA A 218 5.26 24.06 -25.77
CA ALA A 218 5.48 25.43 -25.34
C ALA A 218 6.58 25.52 -24.24
N VAL A 219 6.58 24.58 -23.30
CA VAL A 219 7.62 24.49 -22.26
C VAL A 219 8.99 24.18 -22.88
N LEU A 220 9.08 23.18 -23.78
CA LEU A 220 10.33 22.83 -24.45
C LEU A 220 10.88 24.01 -25.26
N ALA A 221 10.05 24.69 -26.04
CA ALA A 221 10.46 25.89 -26.80
C ALA A 221 10.88 27.05 -25.92
N PHE A 222 10.29 27.20 -24.72
CA PHE A 222 10.71 28.22 -23.76
C PHE A 222 12.07 27.87 -23.15
N HIS A 223 12.28 26.59 -22.79
CA HIS A 223 13.55 26.10 -22.25
C HIS A 223 14.72 26.30 -23.23
N GLU A 224 14.54 26.10 -24.54
CA GLU A 224 15.58 26.38 -25.56
C GLU A 224 16.08 27.84 -25.51
N GLN A 225 15.23 28.80 -25.14
CA GLN A 225 15.54 30.20 -25.07
C GLN A 225 16.02 30.66 -23.67
N HIS A 226 15.61 29.96 -22.63
CA HIS A 226 15.85 30.26 -21.22
C HIS A 226 16.23 28.99 -20.42
N PRO A 227 17.37 28.34 -20.71
CA PRO A 227 17.68 27.01 -20.17
C PRO A 227 17.94 26.96 -18.66
N ASP A 228 18.25 28.09 -18.03
CA ASP A 228 18.62 28.18 -16.61
C ASP A 228 17.55 28.85 -15.74
N ASP A 229 16.38 29.22 -16.30
CA ASP A 229 15.35 29.96 -15.58
C ASP A 229 13.99 29.28 -15.60
N PHE A 230 13.84 28.24 -14.75
CA PHE A 230 12.56 27.55 -14.61
C PHE A 230 11.44 28.44 -14.05
N ARG A 231 11.81 29.50 -13.26
CA ARG A 231 10.84 30.42 -12.68
C ARG A 231 10.23 31.33 -13.74
N ALA A 232 10.99 31.75 -14.72
CA ALA A 232 10.46 32.48 -15.90
C ALA A 232 9.56 31.56 -16.74
N CYS A 233 9.90 30.28 -16.90
CA CYS A 233 9.04 29.27 -17.55
C CYS A 233 7.72 29.07 -16.76
N ARG A 234 7.80 28.97 -15.42
CA ARG A 234 6.61 28.91 -14.57
C ARG A 234 5.70 30.14 -14.72
N ALA A 235 6.29 31.34 -14.83
CA ALA A 235 5.54 32.59 -15.10
C ALA A 235 4.87 32.56 -16.48
N MET A 236 5.51 31.98 -17.48
CA MET A 236 4.90 31.75 -18.81
C MET A 236 3.70 30.80 -18.70
N LEU A 237 3.83 29.70 -17.96
CA LEU A 237 2.72 28.78 -17.73
C LEU A 237 1.53 29.46 -17.03
N GLU A 238 1.78 30.25 -15.97
CA GLU A 238 0.73 31.02 -15.29
C GLU A 238 -0.01 31.95 -16.26
N ARG A 239 0.73 32.69 -17.08
CA ARG A 239 0.14 33.65 -18.02
C ARG A 239 -0.64 33.01 -19.16
N ASP A 240 -0.12 31.91 -19.74
CA ASP A 240 -0.63 31.37 -21.01
C ASP A 240 -1.45 30.07 -20.82
N TRP A 241 -1.23 29.31 -19.74
CA TRP A 241 -1.78 27.97 -19.50
C TRP A 241 -2.33 27.76 -18.07
N GLY A 242 -2.59 28.85 -17.32
CA GLY A 242 -3.01 28.78 -15.92
C GLY A 242 -4.47 28.43 -15.70
N TYR A 243 -4.86 28.27 -14.44
CA TYR A 243 -6.21 27.89 -14.02
C TYR A 243 -7.28 28.96 -14.29
N ASP A 244 -6.90 30.18 -14.68
CA ASP A 244 -7.81 31.19 -15.22
C ASP A 244 -8.39 30.80 -16.58
N LYS A 245 -7.70 29.92 -17.33
CA LYS A 245 -8.11 29.40 -18.64
C LYS A 245 -8.61 27.96 -18.59
N TYR A 246 -7.99 27.14 -17.74
CA TYR A 246 -8.33 25.73 -17.57
C TYR A 246 -8.92 25.56 -16.17
N THR A 247 -10.25 25.65 -16.11
CA THR A 247 -10.99 25.66 -14.84
C THR A 247 -11.17 24.26 -14.26
N GLY A 248 -11.23 24.17 -12.95
CA GLY A 248 -11.39 22.93 -12.19
C GLY A 248 -10.61 23.01 -10.88
N VAL A 249 -10.59 21.93 -10.12
CA VAL A 249 -9.81 21.86 -8.87
C VAL A 249 -8.32 21.68 -9.20
N CYS A 250 -8.02 20.77 -10.13
CA CYS A 250 -6.67 20.37 -10.53
C CYS A 250 -6.62 19.96 -12.01
N HIS A 251 -6.94 20.91 -12.93
CA HIS A 251 -7.01 20.61 -14.35
C HIS A 251 -5.68 20.09 -14.90
N ILE A 252 -5.74 19.07 -15.77
CA ILE A 252 -4.56 18.38 -16.32
C ILE A 252 -3.57 19.31 -17.03
N ILE A 253 -4.04 20.30 -17.80
CA ILE A 253 -3.18 21.11 -18.70
C ILE A 253 -2.15 21.97 -17.95
N PRO A 254 -2.51 22.79 -16.92
CA PRO A 254 -1.52 23.49 -16.13
C PRO A 254 -0.48 22.55 -15.50
N ASN A 255 -0.94 21.42 -14.99
CA ASN A 255 -0.10 20.44 -14.31
C ASN A 255 0.82 19.67 -15.29
N ALA A 256 0.35 19.33 -16.48
CA ALA A 256 1.19 18.79 -17.55
C ALA A 256 2.36 19.74 -17.88
N GLY A 257 2.08 21.05 -17.94
CA GLY A 257 3.11 22.07 -18.13
C GLY A 257 4.16 22.06 -17.02
N VAL A 258 3.75 21.94 -15.73
CA VAL A 258 4.66 21.84 -14.58
C VAL A 258 5.49 20.56 -14.62
N CYS A 259 4.90 19.42 -14.95
CA CYS A 259 5.62 18.15 -15.04
C CYS A 259 6.71 18.21 -16.12
N VAL A 260 6.39 18.68 -17.33
CA VAL A 260 7.39 18.80 -18.42
C VAL A 260 8.47 19.84 -18.08
N LEU A 261 8.08 20.97 -17.47
CA LEU A 261 9.02 21.97 -16.95
C LEU A 261 9.99 21.33 -15.96
N SER A 262 9.48 20.61 -14.98
CA SER A 262 10.30 20.01 -13.91
C SER A 262 11.28 18.99 -14.48
N MET A 263 10.84 18.14 -15.40
CA MET A 263 11.71 17.17 -16.06
C MET A 263 12.82 17.82 -16.85
N ILE A 264 12.52 18.84 -17.67
CA ILE A 264 13.53 19.42 -18.56
C ILE A 264 14.52 20.31 -17.81
N TYR A 265 14.07 21.12 -16.84
CA TYR A 265 14.93 21.97 -16.02
C TYR A 265 15.65 21.18 -14.90
N GLY A 266 15.17 20.02 -14.53
CA GLY A 266 15.86 19.10 -13.62
C GLY A 266 17.07 18.41 -14.24
N GLN A 267 17.22 18.43 -15.58
CA GLN A 267 18.41 17.98 -16.33
C GLN A 267 18.87 16.56 -15.99
N GLY A 268 17.94 15.67 -15.63
CA GLY A 268 18.23 14.29 -15.23
C GLY A 268 18.65 14.11 -13.77
N ASP A 269 18.66 15.16 -12.96
CA ASP A 269 18.83 15.08 -11.51
C ASP A 269 17.47 14.82 -10.84
N PHE A 270 17.35 13.71 -10.13
CA PHE A 270 16.11 13.31 -9.44
C PHE A 270 15.70 14.37 -8.41
N ASN A 271 16.64 14.78 -7.53
CA ASN A 271 16.32 15.66 -6.42
C ASN A 271 15.83 17.01 -6.94
N LEU A 272 16.60 17.60 -7.86
CA LEU A 272 16.25 18.87 -8.46
C LEU A 272 14.90 18.82 -9.20
N THR A 273 14.58 17.72 -9.88
CA THR A 273 13.31 17.57 -10.61
C THR A 273 12.10 17.59 -9.67
N VAL A 274 12.11 16.80 -8.58
CA VAL A 274 10.98 16.78 -7.63
C VAL A 274 10.89 18.07 -6.82
N GLU A 275 12.02 18.72 -6.54
CA GLU A 275 12.10 20.02 -5.89
C GLU A 275 11.48 21.13 -6.75
N ILE A 276 11.82 21.18 -8.05
CA ILE A 276 11.22 22.14 -9.01
C ILE A 276 9.70 21.89 -9.11
N ALA A 277 9.24 20.65 -9.24
CA ALA A 277 7.83 20.33 -9.31
C ALA A 277 7.08 20.87 -8.09
N THR A 278 7.63 20.64 -6.89
CA THR A 278 7.06 21.12 -5.62
C THR A 278 7.08 22.66 -5.54
N MET A 279 8.18 23.31 -5.95
CA MET A 279 8.32 24.78 -5.94
C MET A 279 7.39 25.48 -6.94
N CYS A 280 6.93 24.80 -7.99
CA CYS A 280 6.03 25.39 -8.98
C CYS A 280 4.60 25.62 -8.46
N GLY A 281 4.19 25.01 -7.36
CA GLY A 281 2.83 25.13 -6.85
C GLY A 281 1.82 24.35 -7.70
N TRP A 282 0.54 24.71 -7.57
CA TRP A 282 -0.59 23.99 -8.12
C TRP A 282 -0.76 22.62 -7.46
N ASP A 283 -0.84 21.53 -8.23
CA ASP A 283 -1.00 20.17 -7.71
C ASP A 283 0.39 19.55 -7.47
N THR A 284 0.97 19.87 -6.35
CA THR A 284 2.42 19.64 -6.11
C THR A 284 2.79 18.19 -5.83
N ASP A 285 1.94 17.41 -5.16
CA ASP A 285 2.14 15.99 -4.89
C ASP A 285 1.95 15.15 -6.15
N CYS A 286 0.86 15.38 -6.88
CA CYS A 286 0.60 14.75 -8.16
C CYS A 286 1.77 14.98 -9.14
N ASN A 287 2.17 16.24 -9.31
CA ASN A 287 3.24 16.62 -10.24
C ASN A 287 4.60 16.01 -9.83
N ALA A 288 4.97 16.14 -8.54
CA ALA A 288 6.23 15.60 -8.05
C ALA A 288 6.25 14.07 -8.00
N GLY A 289 5.10 13.43 -7.74
CA GLY A 289 4.95 11.98 -7.78
C GLY A 289 5.23 11.40 -9.17
N ASN A 290 4.53 11.91 -10.20
CA ASN A 290 4.73 11.44 -11.57
C ASN A 290 6.18 11.65 -12.07
N VAL A 291 6.73 12.86 -11.91
CA VAL A 291 8.13 13.08 -12.35
C VAL A 291 9.12 12.29 -11.50
N GLY A 292 8.80 12.06 -10.23
CA GLY A 292 9.58 11.20 -9.34
C GLY A 292 9.65 9.75 -9.81
N THR A 293 8.54 9.21 -10.34
CA THR A 293 8.53 7.87 -10.94
C THR A 293 9.45 7.82 -12.18
N VAL A 294 9.28 8.77 -13.11
CA VAL A 294 10.09 8.83 -14.34
C VAL A 294 11.57 8.93 -14.03
N LEU A 295 11.95 9.88 -13.17
CA LEU A 295 13.36 10.12 -12.82
C LEU A 295 13.93 8.98 -11.96
N GLY A 296 13.14 8.39 -11.08
CA GLY A 296 13.53 7.22 -10.30
C GLY A 296 13.94 6.05 -11.20
N VAL A 297 13.11 5.75 -12.21
CA VAL A 297 13.44 4.72 -13.22
C VAL A 297 14.65 5.12 -14.05
N ALA A 298 14.76 6.37 -14.50
CA ALA A 298 15.85 6.85 -15.36
C ALA A 298 17.21 6.83 -14.65
N CYS A 299 17.30 7.40 -13.44
CA CYS A 299 18.54 7.57 -12.67
C CYS A 299 18.91 6.33 -11.85
N GLY A 300 17.92 5.47 -11.55
CA GLY A 300 18.08 4.38 -10.59
C GLY A 300 18.26 4.87 -9.15
N LEU A 301 18.39 3.94 -8.23
CA LEU A 301 18.43 4.23 -6.79
C LEU A 301 19.61 5.14 -6.39
N SER A 302 20.74 5.03 -7.06
CA SER A 302 21.93 5.85 -6.78
C SER A 302 21.74 7.33 -7.12
N GLY A 303 20.76 7.68 -7.97
CA GLY A 303 20.41 9.06 -8.29
C GLY A 303 19.49 9.72 -7.26
N ILE A 304 18.88 8.92 -6.36
CA ILE A 304 17.95 9.42 -5.33
C ILE A 304 18.73 9.77 -4.05
N GLY A 305 18.61 11.01 -3.58
CA GLY A 305 19.30 11.49 -2.38
C GLY A 305 18.91 10.74 -1.12
N GLU A 306 19.90 10.39 -0.28
CA GLU A 306 19.67 9.67 0.97
C GLU A 306 18.75 10.43 1.94
N HIS A 307 18.80 11.75 1.94
CA HIS A 307 17.93 12.60 2.77
C HIS A 307 16.45 12.52 2.40
N TYR A 308 16.13 12.05 1.17
CA TYR A 308 14.76 11.72 0.76
C TYR A 308 14.40 10.26 1.04
N ARG A 309 15.35 9.34 0.89
CA ARG A 309 15.14 7.89 1.05
C ARG A 309 14.99 7.48 2.51
N ALA A 310 15.93 7.93 3.36
CA ALA A 310 16.02 7.50 4.75
C ALA A 310 14.74 7.78 5.57
N PRO A 311 14.02 8.91 5.42
CA PRO A 311 12.77 9.13 6.12
C PRO A 311 11.63 8.17 5.71
N ILE A 312 11.58 7.71 4.46
CA ILE A 312 10.60 6.73 3.99
C ILE A 312 10.92 5.34 4.54
N ASN A 313 12.21 4.97 4.56
CA ASN A 313 12.69 3.69 5.09
C ASN A 313 11.93 2.48 4.52
N ASP A 314 11.64 2.50 3.19
CA ASP A 314 10.94 1.47 2.44
C ASP A 314 9.50 1.15 2.87
N GLY A 315 8.94 1.91 3.79
CA GLY A 315 7.61 1.65 4.32
C GLY A 315 6.60 2.74 3.97
N ILE A 316 5.48 2.35 3.40
CA ILE A 316 4.32 3.22 3.19
C ILE A 316 3.05 2.49 3.57
N VAL A 317 2.04 3.21 4.06
CA VAL A 317 0.73 2.61 4.35
C VAL A 317 -0.33 3.11 3.39
N MET A 318 -1.20 2.20 2.96
CA MET A 318 -2.32 2.43 2.05
C MET A 318 -3.65 2.54 2.81
N SER A 319 -4.75 2.82 2.13
CA SER A 319 -6.06 3.04 2.76
C SER A 319 -7.22 2.29 2.09
N GLY A 320 -6.94 1.17 1.41
CA GLY A 320 -7.97 0.29 0.85
C GLY A 320 -8.71 -0.52 1.91
N ILE A 321 -9.63 -1.38 1.44
CA ILE A 321 -10.45 -2.23 2.33
C ILE A 321 -9.65 -3.36 2.97
N SER A 322 -8.50 -3.76 2.42
CA SER A 322 -7.64 -4.79 2.99
C SER A 322 -6.61 -4.18 3.93
N GLY A 323 -6.83 -4.31 5.24
CA GLY A 323 -5.87 -3.84 6.25
C GLY A 323 -4.49 -4.51 6.15
N TYR A 324 -4.42 -5.73 5.65
CA TYR A 324 -3.16 -6.46 5.42
C TYR A 324 -2.35 -5.86 4.26
N LEU A 325 -3.01 -5.57 3.15
CA LEU A 325 -2.37 -4.93 1.97
C LEU A 325 -2.00 -3.47 2.23
N ASN A 326 -2.63 -2.83 3.22
CA ASN A 326 -2.35 -1.45 3.58
C ASN A 326 -0.98 -1.24 4.25
N ILE A 327 -0.27 -2.29 4.66
CA ILE A 327 1.12 -2.20 5.15
C ILE A 327 2.03 -2.67 4.02
N LEU A 328 2.61 -1.71 3.31
CA LEU A 328 3.43 -1.98 2.12
C LEU A 328 4.91 -1.86 2.42
N ASP A 329 5.67 -2.87 2.01
CA ASP A 329 7.12 -2.88 1.90
C ASP A 329 7.51 -2.66 0.45
N ILE A 330 8.19 -1.55 0.16
CA ILE A 330 8.49 -1.13 -1.22
C ILE A 330 9.37 -2.13 -1.97
N PRO A 331 10.47 -2.68 -1.39
CA PRO A 331 11.28 -3.70 -2.07
C PRO A 331 10.49 -4.95 -2.46
N THR A 332 9.66 -5.47 -1.56
CA THR A 332 8.78 -6.63 -1.85
C THR A 332 7.82 -6.30 -2.99
N TYR A 333 7.17 -5.14 -2.94
CA TYR A 333 6.24 -4.73 -4.00
C TYR A 333 6.94 -4.52 -5.35
N ALA A 334 8.18 -4.04 -5.37
CA ALA A 334 8.96 -3.94 -6.60
C ALA A 334 9.20 -5.31 -7.25
N LYS A 335 9.43 -6.36 -6.44
CA LYS A 335 9.53 -7.74 -6.94
C LYS A 335 8.19 -8.24 -7.51
N GLU A 336 7.07 -7.96 -6.83
CA GLU A 336 5.73 -8.30 -7.32
C GLU A 336 5.43 -7.62 -8.66
N LEU A 337 5.73 -6.34 -8.80
CA LEU A 337 5.58 -5.61 -10.07
C LEU A 337 6.48 -6.18 -11.17
N ALA A 338 7.69 -6.62 -10.84
CA ALA A 338 8.59 -7.24 -11.80
C ALA A 338 8.04 -8.58 -12.31
N ILE A 339 7.54 -9.43 -11.42
CA ILE A 339 6.88 -10.70 -11.79
C ILE A 339 5.73 -10.43 -12.76
N LEU A 340 4.90 -9.44 -12.47
CA LEU A 340 3.81 -9.01 -13.33
C LEU A 340 4.32 -8.52 -14.70
N GLY A 341 5.39 -7.73 -14.72
CA GLY A 341 6.01 -7.24 -15.96
C GLY A 341 6.57 -8.37 -16.84
N TYR A 342 7.24 -9.37 -16.24
CA TYR A 342 7.69 -10.57 -16.95
C TYR A 342 6.52 -11.35 -17.56
N ARG A 343 5.42 -11.52 -16.80
CA ARG A 343 4.19 -12.16 -17.29
C ARG A 343 3.58 -11.40 -18.46
N LEU A 344 3.43 -10.10 -18.36
CA LEU A 344 2.85 -9.24 -19.41
C LEU A 344 3.70 -9.17 -20.67
N ALA A 345 5.02 -9.32 -20.54
CA ALA A 345 5.94 -9.41 -21.65
C ALA A 345 6.02 -10.81 -22.27
N ASN A 346 5.38 -11.80 -21.65
CA ASN A 346 5.47 -13.22 -22.02
C ASN A 346 6.93 -13.71 -22.08
N VAL A 347 7.73 -13.34 -21.06
CA VAL A 347 9.13 -13.71 -20.87
C VAL A 347 9.25 -14.50 -19.58
N PRO A 348 10.06 -15.59 -19.52
CA PRO A 348 10.28 -16.34 -18.29
C PRO A 348 10.75 -15.42 -17.15
N CYS A 349 10.08 -15.50 -16.00
CA CYS A 349 10.48 -14.80 -14.81
C CYS A 349 11.73 -15.46 -14.19
N PRO A 350 12.73 -14.70 -13.73
CA PRO A 350 13.86 -15.21 -12.98
C PRO A 350 13.41 -16.04 -11.76
N PRO A 351 13.96 -17.25 -11.55
CA PRO A 351 13.51 -18.13 -10.46
C PRO A 351 13.59 -17.48 -9.08
N GLU A 352 14.61 -16.69 -8.83
CA GLU A 352 14.85 -15.99 -7.56
C GLU A 352 13.73 -15.02 -7.16
N LEU A 353 12.95 -14.53 -8.12
CA LEU A 353 11.78 -13.70 -7.82
C LEU A 353 10.56 -14.54 -7.41
N LEU A 354 10.54 -15.83 -7.75
CA LEU A 354 9.43 -16.73 -7.49
C LEU A 354 9.54 -17.47 -6.14
N ASP A 355 10.65 -17.30 -5.43
CA ASP A 355 10.89 -17.97 -4.14
C ASP A 355 10.09 -17.35 -2.98
N ASN A 356 9.61 -16.12 -3.15
CA ASN A 356 8.77 -15.46 -2.16
C ASN A 356 7.32 -15.99 -2.24
N LYS A 357 6.80 -16.43 -1.09
CA LYS A 357 5.39 -16.81 -0.95
C LYS A 357 4.56 -15.64 -0.48
N GLU A 358 3.43 -15.39 -1.11
CA GLU A 358 2.56 -14.25 -0.82
C GLU A 358 1.99 -14.23 0.62
N ASN A 359 1.87 -15.40 1.26
CA ASN A 359 1.37 -15.53 2.64
C ASN A 359 2.48 -15.49 3.71
N GLU A 360 3.74 -15.31 3.33
CA GLU A 360 4.92 -15.24 4.19
C GLU A 360 5.61 -13.89 4.03
N ILE A 361 6.32 -13.44 5.07
CA ILE A 361 7.23 -12.29 4.97
C ILE A 361 8.62 -12.84 4.80
N HIS A 362 9.35 -12.34 3.80
CA HIS A 362 10.75 -12.67 3.56
C HIS A 362 11.50 -11.42 3.11
N PHE A 363 12.41 -10.96 3.94
CA PHE A 363 13.32 -9.83 3.68
C PHE A 363 14.72 -10.37 3.48
N ASP A 364 15.13 -10.43 2.23
CA ASP A 364 16.43 -10.96 1.78
C ASP A 364 17.51 -9.88 1.65
N PHE A 365 17.15 -8.59 1.70
CA PHE A 365 18.03 -7.43 1.56
C PHE A 365 18.88 -7.42 0.27
N GLU A 366 18.49 -8.12 -0.76
CA GLU A 366 19.27 -8.22 -2.01
C GLU A 366 19.15 -6.97 -2.89
N LEU A 367 18.04 -6.22 -2.79
CA LEU A 367 17.93 -4.95 -3.53
C LEU A 367 18.82 -3.88 -2.89
N PRO A 368 19.72 -3.24 -3.68
CA PRO A 368 20.64 -2.24 -3.15
C PRO A 368 19.92 -1.13 -2.38
N GLY A 369 20.35 -0.90 -1.14
CA GLY A 369 19.79 0.13 -0.26
C GLY A 369 18.48 -0.24 0.44
N SER A 370 17.96 -1.47 0.27
CA SER A 370 16.73 -1.91 0.92
C SER A 370 16.90 -2.09 2.44
N THR A 371 15.92 -1.62 3.19
CA THR A 371 15.84 -1.75 4.65
C THR A 371 14.60 -2.52 5.09
N HIS A 372 13.65 -2.76 4.16
CA HIS A 372 12.38 -3.42 4.43
C HIS A 372 11.62 -2.85 5.64
N ASN A 373 11.70 -1.52 5.81
CA ASN A 373 11.06 -0.81 6.92
C ASN A 373 11.46 -1.31 8.33
N ILE A 374 12.61 -1.96 8.45
CA ILE A 374 13.17 -2.32 9.76
C ILE A 374 13.70 -1.05 10.43
N ARG A 375 13.47 -0.95 11.74
CA ARG A 375 13.69 0.23 12.56
C ARG A 375 14.48 -0.10 13.81
N VAL A 376 14.96 0.97 14.46
CA VAL A 376 15.53 0.90 15.80
C VAL A 376 14.72 1.75 16.77
N SER A 377 14.58 1.31 18.01
CA SER A 377 13.86 2.08 19.04
C SER A 377 14.65 3.26 19.58
N ASP A 378 15.96 3.22 19.46
CA ASP A 378 16.84 4.27 19.95
C ASP A 378 17.91 4.65 18.90
N PRO A 379 17.64 5.66 18.06
CA PRO A 379 18.58 6.12 17.05
C PRO A 379 19.85 6.80 17.62
N PHE A 380 19.90 7.04 18.91
CA PHE A 380 21.08 7.54 19.57
C PHE A 380 22.16 6.47 19.69
N PHE A 381 21.77 5.22 19.97
CA PHE A 381 22.69 4.08 20.09
C PHE A 381 22.81 3.27 18.81
N CYS A 382 21.74 3.12 18.07
CA CYS A 382 21.68 2.24 16.91
C CYS A 382 21.22 2.96 15.65
N ARG A 383 21.73 2.51 14.49
CA ARG A 383 21.32 2.98 13.17
C ARG A 383 21.26 1.81 12.20
N VAL A 384 20.29 1.81 11.33
CA VAL A 384 20.13 0.79 10.29
C VAL A 384 20.49 1.35 8.91
N LYS A 385 21.10 0.52 8.09
CA LYS A 385 21.31 0.75 6.67
C LYS A 385 21.51 -0.57 5.94
N HIS A 386 21.33 -0.58 4.65
CA HIS A 386 21.75 -1.69 3.80
C HIS A 386 23.27 -1.80 3.73
N SER A 387 23.80 -3.02 3.64
CA SER A 387 25.23 -3.28 3.50
C SER A 387 25.52 -4.49 2.60
N THR A 388 26.59 -4.40 1.86
CA THR A 388 27.16 -5.51 1.07
C THR A 388 28.49 -6.02 1.65
N GLU A 389 28.86 -5.57 2.86
CA GLU A 389 30.13 -5.98 3.47
C GLU A 389 30.08 -7.38 4.07
N GLN A 390 28.89 -7.82 4.51
CA GLN A 390 28.69 -9.13 5.11
C GLN A 390 27.26 -9.59 4.80
N ALA A 391 27.10 -10.75 4.17
CA ALA A 391 25.80 -11.39 3.90
C ALA A 391 25.88 -12.86 4.32
N TYR A 392 24.76 -13.41 4.76
CA TYR A 392 24.63 -14.85 5.03
C TYR A 392 24.34 -15.60 3.72
N GLN A 393 23.43 -15.07 2.93
CA GLN A 393 23.08 -15.55 1.60
C GLN A 393 23.11 -14.37 0.63
N GLY A 394 23.36 -14.63 -0.68
CA GLY A 394 23.38 -13.58 -1.68
C GLY A 394 24.49 -12.55 -1.47
N SER A 395 24.15 -11.26 -1.58
CA SER A 395 25.11 -10.14 -1.58
C SER A 395 24.76 -9.02 -0.60
N GLY A 396 23.55 -8.96 -0.09
CA GLY A 396 23.03 -7.90 0.77
C GLY A 396 22.69 -8.35 2.18
N SER A 397 22.65 -7.42 3.11
CA SER A 397 22.11 -7.60 4.46
C SER A 397 21.75 -6.27 5.09
N LEU A 398 21.05 -6.29 6.21
CA LEU A 398 20.79 -5.11 7.03
C LEU A 398 21.89 -4.94 8.07
N GLU A 399 22.68 -3.87 7.96
CA GLU A 399 23.63 -3.46 9.00
C GLU A 399 22.92 -2.66 10.08
N VAL A 400 23.15 -3.05 11.34
CA VAL A 400 22.73 -2.30 12.53
C VAL A 400 23.98 -1.87 13.27
N LEU A 401 24.39 -0.64 13.07
CA LEU A 401 25.50 -0.04 13.83
C LEU A 401 25.04 0.22 15.26
N PHE A 402 25.84 -0.19 16.26
CA PHE A 402 25.65 0.20 17.65
C PHE A 402 26.87 0.97 18.16
N ASP A 403 26.61 2.10 18.81
CA ASP A 403 27.66 3.03 19.26
C ASP A 403 27.53 3.34 20.75
N ARG A 404 28.62 3.12 21.50
CA ARG A 404 28.76 3.51 22.89
C ARG A 404 27.72 2.93 23.85
N MET A 405 27.23 1.73 23.60
CA MET A 405 26.32 1.03 24.50
C MET A 405 27.07 0.58 25.78
N THR A 406 26.51 0.86 26.95
CA THR A 406 26.99 0.40 28.24
C THR A 406 26.00 -0.58 28.86
N ARG A 407 26.38 -1.17 30.01
CA ARG A 407 25.54 -2.11 30.74
C ARG A 407 24.15 -1.50 31.02
N GLY A 408 23.12 -2.26 30.73
CA GLY A 408 21.72 -1.87 30.89
C GLY A 408 21.16 -0.97 29.78
N GLU A 409 22.01 -0.58 28.83
CA GLU A 409 21.53 0.07 27.60
C GLU A 409 21.15 -0.99 26.56
N SER A 410 19.99 -0.82 25.97
CA SER A 410 19.46 -1.70 24.96
C SER A 410 18.77 -0.90 23.86
N SER A 411 18.72 -1.45 22.67
CA SER A 411 17.90 -0.96 21.56
C SER A 411 17.14 -2.13 20.95
N LYS A 412 15.91 -1.88 20.54
CA LYS A 412 15.15 -2.83 19.75
C LYS A 412 15.47 -2.63 18.28
N VAL A 413 15.54 -3.72 17.54
CA VAL A 413 15.60 -3.74 16.08
C VAL A 413 14.39 -4.53 15.63
N PHE A 414 13.48 -3.91 14.87
CA PHE A 414 12.16 -4.48 14.64
C PHE A 414 11.53 -4.11 13.32
N TYR A 415 10.69 -5.01 12.84
CA TYR A 415 9.67 -4.77 11.83
C TYR A 415 8.37 -4.35 12.51
N LYS A 416 7.75 -3.25 12.04
CA LYS A 416 6.46 -2.79 12.56
C LYS A 416 5.33 -3.47 11.78
N SER A 417 4.69 -4.44 12.44
CA SER A 417 3.68 -5.32 11.82
C SER A 417 2.25 -4.75 11.87
N PHE A 418 2.01 -3.69 12.63
CA PHE A 418 0.69 -3.08 12.80
C PHE A 418 0.81 -1.60 13.14
N TYR A 419 -0.15 -0.80 12.70
CA TYR A 419 -0.21 0.64 12.93
C TYR A 419 -1.54 1.07 13.54
N THR A 420 -1.53 2.19 14.26
CA THR A 420 -2.68 2.86 14.83
C THR A 420 -2.64 4.35 14.49
N ARG A 421 -3.72 5.09 14.83
CA ARG A 421 -3.78 6.55 14.64
C ARG A 421 -2.57 7.30 15.22
N ASP A 422 -2.06 6.84 16.37
CA ASP A 422 -0.97 7.51 17.08
C ASP A 422 0.39 7.39 16.38
N ASP A 423 0.50 6.49 15.41
CA ASP A 423 1.72 6.31 14.61
C ASP A 423 1.88 7.39 13.53
N PHE A 424 0.87 8.23 13.31
CA PHE A 424 0.87 9.23 12.23
C PHE A 424 0.72 10.66 12.78
N ASN A 425 1.37 11.61 12.13
CA ASN A 425 1.22 13.05 12.35
C ASN A 425 0.74 13.78 11.08
N ASP A 426 0.71 13.09 9.96
CA ASP A 426 0.14 13.55 8.70
C ASP A 426 -0.50 12.38 7.96
N GLU A 427 -1.80 12.35 7.95
CA GLU A 427 -2.60 11.31 7.34
C GLU A 427 -3.92 11.94 6.89
N ARG A 428 -4.37 11.64 5.67
CA ARG A 428 -5.54 12.26 5.05
C ARG A 428 -6.67 11.26 4.75
N TYR A 429 -6.35 9.97 4.63
CA TYR A 429 -7.24 8.96 4.05
C TYR A 429 -7.70 7.88 5.02
N SER A 430 -7.53 8.08 6.34
CA SER A 430 -8.06 7.18 7.39
C SER A 430 -7.75 5.69 7.13
N PRO A 431 -6.47 5.28 7.05
CA PRO A 431 -6.08 3.91 6.78
C PRO A 431 -6.54 2.96 7.88
N THR A 432 -6.75 1.70 7.55
CA THR A 432 -7.01 0.61 8.49
C THR A 432 -5.97 -0.48 8.32
N PHE A 433 -5.67 -1.22 9.38
CA PHE A 433 -4.60 -2.18 9.39
C PHE A 433 -5.03 -3.53 9.95
N SER A 434 -4.58 -4.61 9.31
CA SER A 434 -4.49 -5.93 9.91
C SER A 434 -3.02 -6.25 10.14
N PRO A 435 -2.67 -6.92 11.26
CA PRO A 435 -1.27 -7.26 11.52
C PRO A 435 -0.65 -8.10 10.39
N LYS A 436 0.67 -7.94 10.23
CA LYS A 436 1.47 -8.79 9.33
C LYS A 436 2.03 -10.03 10.05
N ALA A 437 1.84 -10.14 11.37
CA ALA A 437 2.34 -11.23 12.19
C ALA A 437 1.28 -11.66 13.21
N TYR A 438 1.18 -12.96 13.46
CA TYR A 438 0.17 -13.56 14.32
C TYR A 438 0.74 -14.65 15.22
N SER A 439 0.09 -14.92 16.36
CA SER A 439 0.42 -16.04 17.25
C SER A 439 0.45 -17.37 16.48
N GLY A 440 1.39 -18.23 16.81
CA GLY A 440 1.62 -19.53 16.18
C GLY A 440 2.61 -19.51 15.03
N GLN A 441 2.79 -18.37 14.34
CA GLN A 441 3.78 -18.25 13.27
C GLN A 441 5.20 -18.31 13.82
N THR A 442 6.13 -18.71 12.97
CA THR A 442 7.57 -18.74 13.25
C THR A 442 8.23 -17.50 12.69
N VAL A 443 9.10 -16.88 13.49
CA VAL A 443 10.02 -15.82 13.06
C VAL A 443 11.42 -16.38 13.00
N SER A 444 12.13 -16.18 11.90
CA SER A 444 13.53 -16.57 11.75
C SER A 444 14.36 -15.44 11.17
N MET A 445 15.65 -15.42 11.53
CA MET A 445 16.64 -14.52 10.95
C MET A 445 18.04 -15.02 11.22
N LYS A 446 19.00 -14.57 10.41
CA LYS A 446 20.44 -14.78 10.59
C LYS A 446 21.06 -13.53 11.16
N ILE A 447 21.93 -13.66 12.16
CA ILE A 447 22.59 -12.51 12.82
C ILE A 447 24.08 -12.76 12.93
N TYR A 448 24.88 -11.78 12.51
CA TYR A 448 26.34 -11.78 12.60
C TYR A 448 26.80 -10.60 13.45
N LEU A 449 27.77 -10.80 14.35
CA LEU A 449 28.37 -9.75 15.15
C LEU A 449 29.76 -9.39 14.62
N ASP A 450 30.00 -8.10 14.38
CA ASP A 450 31.31 -7.49 14.10
C ASP A 450 31.58 -6.42 15.16
N GLN A 451 32.23 -6.82 16.25
CA GLN A 451 32.49 -5.95 17.38
C GLN A 451 33.91 -5.34 17.30
N TRP A 452 33.97 -4.02 17.17
CA TRP A 452 35.23 -3.28 16.93
C TRP A 452 35.94 -2.85 18.20
N GLY A 453 35.19 -2.64 19.28
CA GLY A 453 35.73 -2.12 20.52
C GLY A 453 34.99 -2.58 21.74
N GLY A 454 35.69 -2.66 22.86
CA GLY A 454 35.16 -3.22 24.09
C GLY A 454 35.16 -4.75 24.07
N ASN A 455 35.29 -5.35 25.26
CA ASN A 455 35.18 -6.81 25.43
C ASN A 455 33.84 -7.18 26.08
N ALA A 456 32.86 -6.29 26.01
CA ALA A 456 31.56 -6.54 26.61
C ALA A 456 30.80 -7.56 25.76
N PRO A 457 30.20 -8.57 26.38
CA PRO A 457 29.30 -9.46 25.67
C PRO A 457 28.11 -8.68 25.12
N MET A 458 27.84 -8.88 23.86
CA MET A 458 26.58 -8.44 23.24
C MET A 458 25.59 -9.59 23.30
N THR A 459 24.37 -9.29 23.67
CA THR A 459 23.28 -10.25 23.77
C THR A 459 22.10 -9.78 22.93
N ILE A 460 21.32 -10.73 22.44
CA ILE A 460 20.05 -10.48 21.81
C ILE A 460 18.96 -11.30 22.47
N ALA A 461 17.73 -10.81 22.42
CA ALA A 461 16.55 -11.57 22.77
C ALA A 461 15.44 -11.32 21.75
N PRO A 462 14.86 -12.37 21.15
CA PRO A 462 13.67 -12.22 20.32
C PRO A 462 12.51 -11.62 21.13
N TYR A 463 11.68 -10.81 20.50
CA TYR A 463 10.49 -10.26 21.14
C TYR A 463 9.37 -9.98 20.13
N VAL A 464 8.15 -9.94 20.64
CA VAL A 464 7.01 -9.29 20.00
C VAL A 464 6.42 -8.25 20.95
N ARG A 465 5.90 -7.16 20.42
CA ARG A 465 5.22 -6.12 21.19
C ARG A 465 3.73 -6.15 20.94
N LEU A 466 2.95 -6.07 22.00
CA LEU A 466 1.50 -6.03 21.94
C LEU A 466 1.02 -4.59 21.64
N ALA A 467 0.04 -4.45 20.77
CA ALA A 467 -0.35 -3.16 20.20
C ALA A 467 -1.03 -2.23 21.22
N LYS A 468 -1.95 -2.74 22.06
CA LYS A 468 -2.70 -1.94 23.03
C LYS A 468 -1.94 -1.72 24.34
N SER A 469 -1.48 -2.79 24.96
CA SER A 469 -0.80 -2.73 26.25
C SER A 469 0.63 -2.19 26.14
N LYS A 470 1.21 -2.15 24.94
CA LYS A 470 2.62 -1.86 24.66
C LYS A 470 3.61 -2.76 25.44
N ARG A 471 3.13 -3.90 25.90
CA ARG A 471 3.92 -4.91 26.60
C ARG A 471 4.77 -5.69 25.60
N ASP A 472 6.06 -5.85 25.93
CA ASP A 472 6.97 -6.69 25.19
C ASP A 472 6.93 -8.12 25.76
N LEU A 473 6.74 -9.09 24.89
CA LEU A 473 6.89 -10.52 25.18
C LEU A 473 8.30 -10.93 24.73
N VAL A 474 9.27 -10.76 25.63
CA VAL A 474 10.67 -11.03 25.37
C VAL A 474 10.97 -12.49 25.67
N GLN A 475 11.67 -13.16 24.77
CA GLN A 475 12.13 -14.54 24.94
C GLN A 475 13.54 -14.61 25.53
N GLY A 476 14.10 -15.82 25.61
CA GLY A 476 15.40 -16.04 26.25
C GLY A 476 16.55 -15.30 25.57
N TYR A 477 17.37 -14.60 26.36
CA TYR A 477 18.57 -13.93 25.89
C TYR A 477 19.62 -14.93 25.38
N ARG A 478 20.25 -14.58 24.26
CA ARG A 478 21.35 -15.33 23.65
C ARG A 478 22.57 -14.44 23.51
N LYS A 479 23.74 -14.97 23.84
CA LYS A 479 25.01 -14.25 23.68
C LYS A 479 25.44 -14.34 22.21
N LEU A 480 25.82 -13.22 21.63
CA LEU A 480 26.47 -13.16 20.32
C LEU A 480 27.94 -13.52 20.43
N VAL A 481 28.47 -14.19 19.42
CA VAL A 481 29.88 -14.52 19.28
C VAL A 481 30.46 -13.69 18.15
N ASN A 482 31.55 -12.98 18.39
CA ASN A 482 32.17 -12.13 17.38
C ASN A 482 32.58 -12.92 16.17
N GLU A 483 32.37 -12.34 14.97
CA GLU A 483 32.72 -12.92 13.66
C GLU A 483 32.02 -14.26 13.36
N GLN A 484 30.80 -14.46 13.88
CA GLN A 484 30.03 -15.67 13.64
C GLN A 484 28.56 -15.35 13.33
N TRP A 485 27.99 -16.06 12.35
CA TRP A 485 26.56 -16.12 12.12
C TRP A 485 25.88 -17.02 13.16
N ILE A 486 24.77 -16.60 13.67
CA ILE A 486 23.87 -17.40 14.49
C ILE A 486 22.47 -17.42 13.91
N ASP A 487 21.79 -18.55 14.09
CA ASP A 487 20.37 -18.69 13.77
C ASP A 487 19.52 -18.22 14.94
N VAL A 488 18.58 -17.34 14.64
CA VAL A 488 17.55 -16.89 15.60
C VAL A 488 16.20 -17.35 15.07
N GLU A 489 15.57 -18.24 15.80
CA GLU A 489 14.24 -18.75 15.47
C GLU A 489 13.39 -18.80 16.72
N PHE A 490 12.12 -18.40 16.62
CA PHE A 490 11.14 -18.49 17.69
C PHE A 490 9.72 -18.53 17.16
N VAL A 491 8.85 -19.20 17.90
CA VAL A 491 7.40 -19.19 17.64
C VAL A 491 6.78 -18.02 18.37
N ILE A 492 5.96 -17.24 17.69
CA ILE A 492 5.20 -16.13 18.26
C ILE A 492 4.23 -16.70 19.32
N PRO A 493 4.35 -16.28 20.60
CA PRO A 493 3.51 -16.80 21.66
C PRO A 493 2.06 -16.34 21.53
N ASP A 494 1.15 -17.01 22.28
CA ASP A 494 -0.22 -16.52 22.44
C ASP A 494 -0.24 -15.11 23.03
N THR A 495 -0.91 -14.20 22.34
CA THR A 495 -1.03 -12.79 22.74
C THR A 495 -2.28 -12.53 23.58
N GLU A 496 -2.99 -13.59 23.95
CA GLU A 496 -4.23 -13.52 24.75
C GLU A 496 -5.29 -12.57 24.13
N GLY A 497 -5.33 -12.49 22.82
CA GLY A 497 -6.31 -11.67 22.07
C GLY A 497 -5.89 -10.23 21.76
N GLU A 498 -4.65 -9.81 22.08
CA GLU A 498 -4.09 -8.57 21.58
C GLU A 498 -3.43 -8.73 20.19
N LEU A 499 -3.33 -7.63 19.44
CA LEU A 499 -2.62 -7.57 18.17
C LEU A 499 -1.12 -7.37 18.39
N ILE A 500 -0.32 -7.75 17.40
CA ILE A 500 1.15 -7.60 17.43
C ILE A 500 1.55 -6.32 16.69
N ASP A 501 2.22 -5.43 17.40
CA ASP A 501 2.69 -4.12 16.91
C ASP A 501 4.10 -4.19 16.29
N GLU A 502 5.02 -4.91 16.98
CA GLU A 502 6.42 -5.04 16.58
C GLU A 502 6.88 -6.50 16.68
N VAL A 503 7.74 -6.91 15.74
CA VAL A 503 8.43 -8.21 15.74
C VAL A 503 9.91 -7.99 15.49
N GLY A 504 10.78 -8.51 16.35
CA GLY A 504 12.22 -8.32 16.19
C GLY A 504 13.06 -8.82 17.34
N ILE A 505 14.14 -8.11 17.61
CA ILE A 505 15.09 -8.43 18.67
C ILE A 505 15.37 -7.24 19.57
N VAL A 506 15.65 -7.53 20.84
CA VAL A 506 16.30 -6.59 21.77
C VAL A 506 17.80 -6.83 21.68
N LEU A 507 18.58 -5.82 21.33
CA LEU A 507 20.04 -5.84 21.37
C LEU A 507 20.49 -5.15 22.67
N GLU A 508 21.31 -5.82 23.48
CA GLU A 508 21.76 -5.34 24.78
C GLU A 508 23.27 -5.55 24.96
N SER A 509 23.90 -4.57 25.55
CA SER A 509 25.32 -4.67 25.97
C SER A 509 25.44 -5.06 27.44
N ASP A 510 26.07 -6.18 27.72
CA ASP A 510 26.47 -6.58 29.09
C ASP A 510 27.80 -5.95 29.48
N SER A 511 28.05 -4.70 29.16
CA SER A 511 29.26 -3.98 29.53
C SER A 511 29.22 -3.60 30.99
N THR A 512 30.10 -4.21 31.77
CA THR A 512 30.27 -3.90 33.22
C THR A 512 31.31 -2.80 33.48
N ARG A 513 32.06 -2.39 32.46
CA ARG A 513 33.16 -1.42 32.54
C ARG A 513 33.32 -0.61 31.28
N LYS A 514 33.92 0.58 31.39
CA LYS A 514 34.41 1.30 30.19
C LYS A 514 35.60 0.53 29.57
N PRO A 515 35.79 0.50 28.25
CA PRO A 515 35.09 1.26 27.27
C PRO A 515 33.72 0.67 26.95
N LYS A 516 32.86 1.52 26.37
CA LYS A 516 31.53 1.18 25.80
C LYS A 516 31.68 0.25 24.60
N SER A 517 30.67 -0.59 24.37
CA SER A 517 30.64 -1.47 23.20
C SER A 517 30.43 -0.67 21.93
N LEU A 518 31.23 -0.98 20.92
CA LEU A 518 31.23 -0.39 19.58
C LEU A 518 31.29 -1.51 18.57
N GLY A 519 30.46 -1.44 17.55
CA GLY A 519 30.43 -2.43 16.48
C GLY A 519 29.15 -2.39 15.70
N ARG A 520 28.86 -3.48 15.04
CA ARG A 520 27.64 -3.66 14.26
C ARG A 520 27.18 -5.11 14.32
N ILE A 521 25.91 -5.31 14.11
CA ILE A 521 25.37 -6.60 13.72
C ILE A 521 24.86 -6.52 12.31
N PHE A 522 24.89 -7.64 11.59
CA PHE A 522 24.23 -7.81 10.31
C PHE A 522 23.07 -8.75 10.51
N ILE A 523 21.91 -8.38 9.95
CA ILE A 523 20.69 -9.20 9.92
C ILE A 523 20.42 -9.58 8.48
N ASP A 524 20.16 -10.87 8.24
CA ASP A 524 19.87 -11.40 6.94
C ASP A 524 18.77 -12.45 7.03
N GLU A 525 18.08 -12.75 5.92
CA GLU A 525 17.03 -13.77 5.86
C GLU A 525 15.96 -13.60 6.95
N PHE A 526 15.43 -12.38 7.12
CA PHE A 526 14.35 -12.15 8.08
C PHE A 526 13.03 -12.70 7.51
N GLN A 527 12.41 -13.64 8.23
CA GLN A 527 11.21 -14.32 7.77
C GLN A 527 10.14 -14.41 8.87
N ILE A 528 8.86 -14.33 8.47
CA ILE A 528 7.70 -14.68 9.29
C ILE A 528 6.84 -15.63 8.46
N TYR A 529 6.65 -16.85 8.95
CA TYR A 529 5.99 -17.91 8.19
C TYR A 529 5.26 -18.92 9.09
N GLY A 530 4.53 -19.85 8.49
CA GLY A 530 3.78 -20.90 9.16
C GLY A 530 2.36 -20.51 9.53
N SER A 531 1.60 -21.49 10.03
CA SER A 531 0.17 -21.34 10.29
C SER A 531 -0.11 -20.48 11.53
N ALA A 532 -1.03 -19.53 11.37
CA ALA A 532 -1.50 -18.68 12.45
C ALA A 532 -2.65 -19.32 13.23
N ALA A 533 -2.60 -19.17 14.56
CA ALA A 533 -3.72 -19.53 15.44
C ALA A 533 -3.87 -18.47 16.54
N TYR A 534 -4.94 -17.69 16.49
CA TYR A 534 -5.10 -16.54 17.37
C TYR A 534 -6.56 -16.19 17.63
N THR A 535 -6.77 -15.40 18.66
CA THR A 535 -8.08 -14.84 19.03
C THR A 535 -8.03 -13.33 18.95
N ILE A 536 -9.12 -12.69 18.55
CA ILE A 536 -9.38 -11.27 18.71
C ILE A 536 -10.34 -11.10 19.88
N ASP A 537 -9.84 -10.55 20.97
CA ASP A 537 -10.62 -10.18 22.15
C ASP A 537 -10.98 -8.68 22.04
N PHE A 538 -12.24 -8.34 21.85
CA PHE A 538 -12.67 -6.96 21.68
C PHE A 538 -12.48 -6.09 22.93
N HIS A 539 -12.32 -6.65 24.12
CA HIS A 539 -11.88 -5.92 25.31
C HIS A 539 -10.45 -5.35 25.15
N LYS A 540 -9.66 -5.96 24.29
CA LYS A 540 -8.26 -5.61 24.00
C LYS A 540 -8.08 -4.84 22.68
N GLN A 541 -9.18 -4.47 22.03
CA GLN A 541 -9.16 -3.66 20.81
C GLN A 541 -9.44 -2.17 21.10
N ALA A 542 -9.30 -1.33 20.09
CA ALA A 542 -9.52 0.11 20.17
C ALA A 542 -10.20 0.62 18.89
N MET A 543 -10.76 1.80 18.96
CA MET A 543 -11.14 2.56 17.75
C MET A 543 -9.90 3.24 17.19
N SER A 544 -9.63 3.05 15.91
CA SER A 544 -8.54 3.69 15.17
C SER A 544 -9.04 4.07 13.78
N PHE A 545 -8.88 5.33 13.38
CA PHE A 545 -9.39 5.86 12.12
C PHE A 545 -10.89 5.53 11.86
N GLY A 546 -11.71 5.61 12.89
CA GLY A 546 -13.15 5.32 12.79
C GLY A 546 -13.52 3.83 12.69
N CYS A 547 -12.52 2.93 12.72
CA CYS A 547 -12.72 1.48 12.67
C CYS A 547 -12.33 0.78 13.98
N VAL A 548 -12.95 -0.35 14.25
CA VAL A 548 -12.55 -1.26 15.34
C VAL A 548 -11.33 -2.05 14.89
N THR A 549 -10.21 -1.96 15.61
CA THR A 549 -9.00 -2.73 15.26
C THR A 549 -9.23 -4.25 15.36
N PRO A 550 -8.73 -5.08 14.43
CA PRO A 550 -7.97 -4.76 13.21
C PRO A 550 -8.85 -4.68 11.94
N PHE A 551 -10.10 -4.31 12.05
CA PHE A 551 -11.08 -4.40 10.96
C PHE A 551 -11.09 -3.15 10.08
N ALA A 552 -11.32 -3.35 8.78
CA ALA A 552 -11.71 -2.33 7.82
C ALA A 552 -13.22 -2.40 7.62
N HIS A 553 -13.94 -1.38 8.06
CA HIS A 553 -15.40 -1.32 7.91
C HIS A 553 -15.78 -0.70 6.57
N ASN A 554 -16.76 -1.29 5.90
CA ASN A 554 -17.42 -0.75 4.71
C ASN A 554 -18.92 -0.67 4.97
N GLN A 555 -19.46 0.55 4.96
CA GLN A 555 -20.84 0.85 5.33
C GLN A 555 -21.19 0.53 6.80
N GLY A 556 -22.30 1.09 7.27
CA GLY A 556 -22.80 0.90 8.64
C GLY A 556 -22.08 1.74 9.70
N ALA A 557 -22.71 1.81 10.86
CA ALA A 557 -22.14 2.43 12.06
C ALA A 557 -21.53 1.35 12.94
N TRP A 558 -20.21 1.32 13.02
CA TRP A 558 -19.44 0.36 13.80
C TRP A 558 -18.87 1.00 15.06
N SER A 559 -18.83 0.26 16.15
CA SER A 559 -18.34 0.74 17.44
C SER A 559 -17.87 -0.40 18.34
N LEU A 560 -17.13 -0.04 19.39
CA LEU A 560 -16.84 -0.91 20.53
C LEU A 560 -17.78 -0.56 21.68
N VAL A 561 -18.57 -1.54 22.13
CA VAL A 561 -19.50 -1.40 23.24
C VAL A 561 -19.32 -2.56 24.21
N ASP A 562 -18.97 -2.26 25.46
CA ASP A 562 -18.81 -3.26 26.53
C ASP A 562 -17.92 -4.45 26.13
N GLY A 563 -16.80 -4.17 25.45
CA GLY A 563 -15.85 -5.20 24.99
C GLY A 563 -16.36 -6.08 23.86
N SER A 564 -17.29 -5.56 23.07
CA SER A 564 -17.82 -6.22 21.87
C SER A 564 -17.75 -5.29 20.67
N MET A 565 -17.52 -5.81 19.50
CA MET A 565 -17.71 -5.07 18.25
C MET A 565 -19.21 -5.07 17.90
N TYR A 566 -19.74 -3.92 17.60
CA TYR A 566 -21.15 -3.71 17.34
C TYR A 566 -21.37 -3.00 16.01
N VAL A 567 -22.34 -3.51 15.24
CA VAL A 567 -22.79 -2.83 14.01
C VAL A 567 -24.27 -2.47 14.08
N MET A 568 -24.60 -1.28 13.57
CA MET A 568 -25.95 -0.84 13.25
C MET A 568 -25.95 -0.32 11.81
N THR A 569 -26.78 -0.91 10.97
CA THR A 569 -26.86 -0.53 9.57
C THR A 569 -28.28 -0.55 9.06
N ALA A 570 -28.56 0.29 8.06
CA ALA A 570 -29.81 0.31 7.29
C ALA A 570 -29.67 -0.41 5.93
N GLU A 571 -28.44 -0.71 5.52
CA GLU A 571 -28.06 -1.27 4.22
C GLU A 571 -27.10 -2.46 4.42
N PRO A 572 -26.76 -3.21 3.36
CA PRO A 572 -25.69 -4.19 3.44
C PRO A 572 -24.40 -3.58 3.98
N SER A 573 -23.74 -4.29 4.88
CA SER A 573 -22.54 -3.82 5.58
C SER A 573 -21.57 -4.95 5.78
N GLU A 574 -20.29 -4.64 5.74
CA GLU A 574 -19.19 -5.60 5.79
C GLU A 574 -18.01 -5.04 6.57
N SER A 575 -17.22 -5.96 7.13
CA SER A 575 -16.03 -5.62 7.89
C SER A 575 -15.02 -6.75 7.79
N TYR A 576 -13.82 -6.45 7.31
CA TYR A 576 -12.80 -7.43 6.99
C TYR A 576 -11.52 -7.21 7.79
N ALA A 577 -10.83 -8.32 8.10
CA ALA A 577 -9.52 -8.33 8.76
C ALA A 577 -8.72 -9.58 8.37
N GLY A 578 -7.46 -9.64 8.81
CA GLY A 578 -6.60 -10.80 8.65
C GLY A 578 -5.70 -10.78 7.43
N ASN A 579 -4.96 -11.86 7.26
CA ASN A 579 -4.05 -12.03 6.13
C ASN A 579 -4.85 -12.13 4.81
N TYR A 580 -4.52 -11.26 3.86
CA TYR A 580 -5.17 -11.24 2.54
C TYR A 580 -4.91 -12.53 1.73
N PHE A 581 -3.80 -13.20 1.97
CA PHE A 581 -3.37 -14.40 1.24
C PHE A 581 -3.62 -15.70 2.01
N ALA A 582 -4.37 -15.68 3.12
CA ALA A 582 -4.72 -16.89 3.86
C ALA A 582 -5.58 -17.82 3.00
N THR A 583 -5.21 -19.11 2.92
CA THR A 583 -5.85 -20.10 2.04
C THR A 583 -6.85 -20.99 2.79
N ASP A 584 -6.33 -21.86 3.65
CA ASP A 584 -7.11 -22.88 4.37
C ASP A 584 -7.17 -22.50 5.84
N TYR A 585 -8.36 -22.19 6.33
CA TYR A 585 -8.54 -21.73 7.71
C TYR A 585 -10.00 -21.82 8.16
N SER A 586 -10.19 -21.75 9.46
CA SER A 586 -11.50 -21.61 10.09
C SER A 586 -11.60 -20.30 10.86
N VAL A 587 -12.80 -19.72 10.83
CA VAL A 587 -13.18 -18.56 11.65
C VAL A 587 -14.35 -18.94 12.52
N GLU A 588 -14.21 -18.78 13.83
CA GLU A 588 -15.27 -18.98 14.80
C GLU A 588 -15.63 -17.66 15.46
N VAL A 589 -16.89 -17.27 15.40
CA VAL A 589 -17.41 -15.99 15.86
C VAL A 589 -18.56 -16.21 16.84
N THR A 590 -18.46 -15.68 18.05
CA THR A 590 -19.61 -15.57 18.96
C THR A 590 -20.36 -14.28 18.65
N LEU A 591 -21.59 -14.37 18.17
CA LEU A 591 -22.42 -13.22 17.83
C LEU A 591 -23.82 -13.27 18.44
N ASN A 592 -24.41 -12.09 18.66
CA ASN A 592 -25.77 -11.90 19.10
C ASN A 592 -26.54 -11.03 18.09
N PRO A 593 -27.46 -11.62 17.29
CA PRO A 593 -28.32 -10.87 16.38
C PRO A 593 -29.39 -10.12 17.17
N GLN A 594 -29.45 -8.79 17.05
CA GLN A 594 -30.42 -7.96 17.78
C GLN A 594 -31.56 -7.48 16.90
N SER A 595 -31.32 -7.30 15.62
CA SER A 595 -32.34 -7.02 14.60
C SER A 595 -31.83 -7.33 13.21
N GLY A 596 -32.72 -7.58 12.27
CA GLY A 596 -32.42 -7.93 10.88
C GLY A 596 -32.52 -9.42 10.63
N ASP A 597 -32.39 -9.81 9.35
CA ASP A 597 -32.60 -11.17 8.89
C ASP A 597 -31.29 -11.84 8.40
N SER A 598 -30.16 -11.14 8.46
CA SER A 598 -28.88 -11.67 7.92
C SER A 598 -27.71 -11.27 8.84
N HIS A 599 -26.97 -12.30 9.32
CA HIS A 599 -25.81 -12.15 10.19
C HIS A 599 -24.77 -13.21 9.77
N LEU A 600 -23.80 -12.80 8.95
CA LEU A 600 -22.90 -13.72 8.25
C LEU A 600 -21.44 -13.52 8.70
N VAL A 601 -20.67 -14.59 8.59
CA VAL A 601 -19.21 -14.62 8.68
C VAL A 601 -18.67 -14.70 7.26
N ALA A 602 -17.72 -13.84 6.92
CA ALA A 602 -17.04 -13.86 5.63
C ALA A 602 -15.73 -14.62 5.72
N ILE A 603 -15.40 -15.39 4.68
CA ILE A 603 -14.12 -16.06 4.50
C ILE A 603 -13.63 -15.90 3.06
N ARG A 604 -12.30 -15.98 2.86
CA ARG A 604 -11.64 -15.80 1.58
C ARG A 604 -12.11 -14.53 0.84
N ALA A 605 -12.33 -13.45 1.61
CA ALA A 605 -12.71 -12.17 1.05
C ALA A 605 -11.51 -11.49 0.39
N GLN A 606 -11.61 -11.27 -0.93
CA GLN A 606 -10.58 -10.59 -1.73
C GLN A 606 -10.92 -9.11 -1.96
N GLY A 607 -11.73 -8.53 -1.09
CA GLY A 607 -12.22 -7.15 -1.13
C GLY A 607 -13.71 -7.08 -0.81
N ALA A 608 -14.36 -5.98 -1.12
CA ALA A 608 -15.79 -5.76 -0.85
C ALA A 608 -16.71 -6.61 -1.74
N MET A 609 -16.24 -7.01 -2.92
CA MET A 609 -17.10 -7.57 -3.95
C MET A 609 -16.81 -9.05 -4.27
N ARG A 610 -15.87 -9.68 -3.54
CA ARG A 610 -15.41 -11.05 -3.80
C ARG A 610 -15.20 -11.81 -2.51
N GLY A 611 -15.75 -13.01 -2.37
CA GLY A 611 -15.56 -13.89 -1.22
C GLY A 611 -16.76 -14.76 -0.91
N TYR A 612 -16.67 -15.52 0.18
CA TYR A 612 -17.77 -16.35 0.68
C TYR A 612 -18.33 -15.78 1.98
N HIS A 613 -19.65 -15.90 2.16
CA HIS A 613 -20.36 -15.42 3.34
C HIS A 613 -21.34 -16.49 3.83
N ALA A 614 -21.26 -16.90 5.10
CA ALA A 614 -22.09 -17.96 5.64
C ALA A 614 -22.58 -17.62 7.06
N GLY A 615 -23.82 -17.99 7.39
CA GLY A 615 -24.38 -17.78 8.73
C GLY A 615 -25.89 -17.75 8.76
N LEU A 616 -26.43 -17.00 9.74
CA LEU A 616 -27.87 -16.85 9.96
C LEU A 616 -28.49 -16.02 8.83
N ASP A 617 -29.56 -16.53 8.22
CA ASP A 617 -30.23 -15.92 7.07
C ASP A 617 -31.74 -16.15 7.12
N GLY A 618 -32.54 -15.11 6.80
CA GLY A 618 -33.98 -15.20 6.96
C GLY A 618 -34.39 -15.44 8.43
N LYS A 619 -35.60 -15.94 8.66
CA LYS A 619 -36.10 -16.15 10.02
C LYS A 619 -35.79 -17.55 10.62
N ASP A 620 -35.52 -18.50 9.76
CA ASP A 620 -35.41 -19.93 10.13
C ASP A 620 -34.43 -20.70 9.21
N GLN A 621 -33.44 -20.00 8.66
CA GLN A 621 -32.46 -20.58 7.76
C GLN A 621 -31.04 -20.22 8.16
N VAL A 622 -30.12 -21.02 7.69
CA VAL A 622 -28.70 -20.67 7.50
C VAL A 622 -28.35 -20.82 6.03
N SER A 623 -27.48 -19.97 5.55
CA SER A 623 -27.09 -19.96 4.14
C SER A 623 -25.61 -19.76 3.95
N LEU A 624 -25.11 -20.20 2.79
CA LEU A 624 -23.79 -19.94 2.26
C LEU A 624 -23.96 -19.22 0.92
N TYR A 625 -23.22 -18.13 0.76
CA TYR A 625 -23.19 -17.30 -0.44
C TYR A 625 -21.79 -17.18 -1.00
N ALA A 626 -21.68 -17.13 -2.33
CA ALA A 626 -20.55 -16.53 -3.03
C ALA A 626 -20.91 -15.08 -3.41
N ASN A 627 -19.99 -14.17 -3.19
CA ASN A 627 -20.06 -12.79 -3.70
C ASN A 627 -19.07 -12.65 -4.86
N ASP A 628 -19.57 -12.34 -6.06
CA ASP A 628 -18.81 -11.92 -7.23
C ASP A 628 -19.56 -10.74 -7.86
N PHE A 629 -19.36 -9.55 -7.31
CA PHE A 629 -20.11 -8.33 -7.66
C PHE A 629 -21.62 -8.52 -7.55
N GLY A 630 -22.04 -9.40 -6.67
CA GLY A 630 -23.43 -9.74 -6.36
C GLY A 630 -23.52 -11.09 -5.65
N TYR A 631 -24.36 -11.16 -4.63
CA TYR A 631 -24.51 -12.36 -3.82
C TYR A 631 -25.32 -13.43 -4.55
N LYS A 632 -24.71 -14.63 -4.66
CA LYS A 632 -25.33 -15.86 -5.16
C LYS A 632 -25.42 -16.88 -4.04
N LYS A 633 -26.60 -17.33 -3.69
CA LYS A 633 -26.79 -18.40 -2.69
C LYS A 633 -26.32 -19.73 -3.26
N LEU A 634 -25.35 -20.36 -2.61
CA LEU A 634 -24.78 -21.65 -2.97
C LEU A 634 -25.51 -22.81 -2.28
N ALA A 635 -25.76 -22.67 -0.98
CA ALA A 635 -26.42 -23.68 -0.15
C ALA A 635 -27.24 -23.04 0.96
N SER A 636 -28.27 -23.74 1.44
CA SER A 636 -29.03 -23.37 2.64
C SER A 636 -29.71 -24.58 3.26
N CYS A 637 -29.97 -24.48 4.57
CA CYS A 637 -30.85 -25.43 5.26
C CYS A 637 -31.73 -24.74 6.30
N THR A 638 -32.77 -25.40 6.75
CA THR A 638 -33.66 -24.92 7.81
C THR A 638 -32.92 -24.98 9.15
N TYR A 639 -32.85 -23.84 9.83
CA TYR A 639 -32.29 -23.71 11.16
C TYR A 639 -33.03 -22.59 11.90
N PRO A 640 -33.95 -22.90 12.84
CA PRO A 640 -34.71 -21.91 13.57
C PRO A 640 -33.82 -21.19 14.56
N TRP A 641 -33.59 -19.88 14.32
CA TRP A 641 -32.81 -19.01 15.18
C TRP A 641 -33.66 -17.84 15.71
N LYS A 642 -33.19 -17.17 16.74
CA LYS A 642 -33.92 -16.11 17.41
C LYS A 642 -33.03 -14.88 17.65
N LEU A 643 -33.63 -13.69 17.55
CA LEU A 643 -33.00 -12.44 17.97
C LEU A 643 -32.73 -12.44 19.49
N ASN A 644 -31.69 -11.73 19.89
CA ASN A 644 -31.21 -11.60 21.26
C ASN A 644 -30.78 -12.94 21.93
N GLN A 645 -30.39 -13.90 21.10
CA GLN A 645 -29.75 -15.15 21.51
C GLN A 645 -28.34 -15.21 20.92
N GLU A 646 -27.38 -15.74 21.69
CA GLU A 646 -26.01 -15.92 21.22
C GLU A 646 -25.87 -17.19 20.39
N TYR A 647 -24.98 -17.09 19.39
CA TYR A 647 -24.63 -18.19 18.51
C TYR A 647 -23.11 -18.21 18.30
N ASP A 648 -22.52 -19.39 18.41
CA ASP A 648 -21.15 -19.65 17.97
C ASP A 648 -21.22 -20.15 16.53
N ILE A 649 -20.79 -19.30 15.60
CA ILE A 649 -20.77 -19.60 14.17
C ILE A 649 -19.34 -19.89 13.76
N LYS A 650 -19.09 -21.09 13.20
CA LYS A 650 -17.82 -21.49 12.64
C LYS A 650 -17.96 -21.71 11.14
N VAL A 651 -17.13 -21.01 10.36
CA VAL A 651 -17.00 -21.19 8.93
C VAL A 651 -15.58 -21.67 8.63
N THR A 652 -15.45 -22.71 7.84
CA THR A 652 -14.14 -23.29 7.46
C THR A 652 -14.02 -23.36 5.95
N ALA A 653 -12.87 -23.01 5.43
CA ALA A 653 -12.43 -23.29 4.07
C ALA A 653 -11.22 -24.25 4.13
N ASP A 654 -11.31 -25.39 3.45
CA ASP A 654 -10.26 -26.40 3.32
C ASP A 654 -10.26 -26.91 1.87
N GLY A 655 -9.25 -26.52 1.09
CA GLY A 655 -9.26 -26.69 -0.37
C GLY A 655 -10.51 -26.03 -0.98
N SER A 656 -11.31 -26.79 -1.73
CA SER A 656 -12.60 -26.35 -2.29
C SER A 656 -13.78 -26.53 -1.33
N THR A 657 -13.58 -27.19 -0.20
CA THR A 657 -14.66 -27.51 0.75
C THR A 657 -14.93 -26.35 1.68
N LEU A 658 -16.16 -25.87 1.67
CA LEU A 658 -16.68 -24.82 2.55
C LEU A 658 -17.68 -25.45 3.53
N THR A 659 -17.49 -25.25 4.85
CA THR A 659 -18.40 -25.75 5.87
C THR A 659 -18.93 -24.66 6.78
N LEU A 660 -20.17 -24.78 7.22
CA LEU A 660 -20.80 -23.93 8.22
C LEU A 660 -21.29 -24.80 9.39
N SER A 661 -20.85 -24.43 10.59
CA SER A 661 -21.33 -25.04 11.84
C SER A 661 -21.89 -23.93 12.76
N ILE A 662 -22.94 -24.25 13.50
CA ILE A 662 -23.51 -23.37 14.53
C ILE A 662 -23.62 -24.15 15.84
N ASN A 663 -23.12 -23.56 16.92
CA ASN A 663 -23.08 -24.17 18.26
C ASN A 663 -22.48 -25.58 18.26
N GLY A 664 -21.45 -25.80 17.42
CA GLY A 664 -20.75 -27.08 17.28
C GLY A 664 -21.43 -28.11 16.35
N GLU A 665 -22.60 -27.84 15.80
CA GLU A 665 -23.30 -28.70 14.83
C GLU A 665 -22.99 -28.24 13.40
N GLN A 666 -22.46 -29.13 12.55
CA GLN A 666 -22.23 -28.86 11.13
C GLN A 666 -23.57 -28.91 10.39
N LEU A 667 -23.96 -27.78 9.78
CA LEU A 667 -25.24 -27.62 9.10
C LEU A 667 -25.13 -27.61 7.58
N LEU A 668 -24.06 -27.06 7.05
CA LEU A 668 -23.82 -26.98 5.60
C LEU A 668 -22.40 -27.42 5.25
N GLN A 669 -22.31 -28.07 4.08
CA GLN A 669 -21.06 -28.31 3.36
C GLN A 669 -21.30 -28.08 1.87
N HIS A 670 -20.38 -27.43 1.20
CA HIS A 670 -20.45 -27.12 -0.22
C HIS A 670 -19.07 -27.13 -0.84
N GLU A 671 -18.97 -27.54 -2.10
CA GLU A 671 -17.72 -27.48 -2.87
C GLU A 671 -17.78 -26.30 -3.85
N ASP A 672 -16.83 -25.38 -3.72
CA ASP A 672 -16.67 -24.24 -4.62
C ASP A 672 -15.21 -23.78 -4.63
N ASP A 673 -14.67 -23.45 -5.77
CA ASP A 673 -13.27 -23.07 -6.00
C ASP A 673 -13.08 -21.65 -6.58
N ALA A 674 -14.13 -20.84 -6.57
CA ALA A 674 -14.07 -19.48 -7.11
C ALA A 674 -13.02 -18.59 -6.38
N TRP A 675 -12.92 -18.77 -5.06
CA TRP A 675 -11.97 -18.02 -4.23
C TRP A 675 -11.11 -18.99 -3.43
N SER A 676 -9.79 -19.00 -3.71
CA SER A 676 -8.84 -19.92 -3.06
C SER A 676 -8.12 -19.30 -1.84
N TYR A 677 -8.17 -17.98 -1.67
CA TYR A 677 -7.53 -17.24 -0.58
C TYR A 677 -8.32 -15.97 -0.25
N GLY A 678 -8.05 -15.36 0.88
CA GLY A 678 -8.57 -14.07 1.25
C GLY A 678 -8.74 -13.86 2.76
N MET A 679 -9.16 -12.67 3.11
CA MET A 679 -9.45 -12.21 4.48
C MET A 679 -10.67 -12.91 5.07
N TYR A 680 -10.77 -12.86 6.39
CA TYR A 680 -12.03 -13.15 7.10
C TYR A 680 -12.75 -11.85 7.48
N GLY A 681 -14.02 -11.99 7.86
CA GLY A 681 -14.80 -10.84 8.31
C GLY A 681 -16.21 -11.21 8.78
N VAL A 682 -17.02 -10.18 8.92
CA VAL A 682 -18.45 -10.28 9.24
C VAL A 682 -19.25 -9.37 8.33
N SER A 683 -20.49 -9.78 8.02
CA SER A 683 -21.33 -9.02 7.08
C SER A 683 -22.82 -9.17 7.36
N THR A 684 -23.59 -8.26 6.77
CA THR A 684 -25.05 -8.31 6.71
C THR A 684 -25.52 -8.01 5.30
N LEU A 685 -26.57 -8.66 4.83
CA LEU A 685 -27.13 -8.42 3.49
C LEU A 685 -28.21 -7.33 3.47
N GLY A 686 -28.48 -6.68 4.58
CA GLY A 686 -29.48 -5.62 4.70
C GLY A 686 -29.47 -4.99 6.09
N ALA A 687 -30.52 -4.27 6.43
CA ALA A 687 -30.65 -3.61 7.74
C ALA A 687 -30.49 -4.60 8.88
N ALA A 688 -29.57 -4.31 9.81
CA ALA A 688 -29.27 -5.21 10.92
C ALA A 688 -28.66 -4.48 12.13
N ARG A 689 -28.76 -5.14 13.29
CA ARG A 689 -27.94 -4.85 14.47
C ARG A 689 -27.35 -6.15 14.97
N THR A 690 -26.04 -6.20 15.10
CA THR A 690 -25.31 -7.39 15.54
C THR A 690 -24.24 -6.99 16.53
N ASN A 691 -24.11 -7.80 17.57
CA ASN A 691 -23.03 -7.69 18.55
C ASN A 691 -22.10 -8.90 18.37
N TYR A 692 -20.79 -8.65 18.18
CA TYR A 692 -19.75 -9.68 18.04
C TYR A 692 -18.84 -9.61 19.26
N ARG A 693 -18.70 -10.74 19.97
CA ARG A 693 -17.97 -10.79 21.24
C ARG A 693 -16.53 -11.27 21.11
N LYS A 694 -16.29 -12.22 20.27
CA LYS A 694 -15.00 -12.88 20.13
C LYS A 694 -14.87 -13.47 18.74
N LEU A 695 -13.68 -13.40 18.17
CA LEU A 695 -13.32 -14.15 16.97
C LEU A 695 -12.09 -15.02 17.27
N THR A 696 -12.10 -16.26 16.78
CA THR A 696 -10.94 -17.16 16.81
C THR A 696 -10.65 -17.61 15.38
N ILE A 697 -9.41 -17.49 14.97
CA ILE A 697 -8.91 -17.85 13.65
C ILE A 697 -7.89 -18.97 13.81
N THR A 698 -8.00 -20.00 12.98
CA THR A 698 -7.06 -21.12 12.95
C THR A 698 -6.77 -21.49 11.51
N GLU A 699 -5.53 -21.26 11.06
CA GLU A 699 -5.04 -21.77 9.79
C GLU A 699 -4.77 -23.27 9.91
N LEU A 700 -5.11 -24.03 8.83
CA LEU A 700 -5.11 -25.49 8.82
C LEU A 700 -3.77 -26.08 8.34
#